data_8e3958d787d1f0a03a90c897de287a74
#
_entry.id   8e3958d787d1f0a03a90c897de287a74
#
_cell.length_a   1.000
_cell.length_b   1.000
_cell.length_c   1.000
_cell.angle_alpha   90.00
_cell.angle_beta   90.00
_cell.angle_gamma   90.00
#
_symmetry.space_group_name_H-M   'P 1'
#
loop_
_entity.id
_entity.type
_entity.pdbx_description
1 polymer ?
#
loop_
_entity_poly.entity_id
_entity_poly.type
_entity_poly.pdbx_seq_one_letter_code
_entity_poly.pdbx_strand_id
1 'polypeptide(L)'
;MFKEKINRRLKKIVIITAACTMMSMYGAPISSTEAAIRSHAPSVYVTPQNTAASDIISIDWSPVQTAPYTYWAVHNWNQGGEGGGYAGFQQQSGFDQTGKRTLHFALWDPIASNQAIKAEYLSPTSEASRFGGEGTGLKVQTTYNWKDSEWYRMTLRSWQEDGHTKFGQWIKDNKLNQWKLVAIMDHPVANVAFNYGLSMFQEDWAGNGQDVREARLKNGYSRKVSDQQWNSWNNQRISGQHDTSYQYDGGATSEYLWVKAGGNTQSTIGNGKSFNIIQPSQPEMGILDFDIQNIRFEDEKLNVSWKLKEQSTPQFKGKIEIYNNEKLMGQPLKVIDNIKSYQTEVSQTMQLPQTAFAKITLTDIFDRTVEKKVGITNGNSDILVGNQFAWSLKGYSDREIAKVDYNKAAEELKIKLEAGVPHSYFNSTYASIKVQNSSGSVLYNKEIVGNRQQNTESQTVSVKVGDYIELTHIEGDAVKEKTRATLTNLENNKNETFGKTARYLVTKEGLKKVEKMPETTILDGQQFAWSLKGYSDREIAKVDYNKTAEELKIKLEAGVPHSYFNSTYASIKVQGSSGSVMYNKEIMGNRQQNAETQTVPIKVGDYIEFTHIEGEAAKEKSRATLTNLENGKQEYIGKKRTYQVTSTGLIRK
;
A
#
# COMPACT_ATOMS: atom_id res chain seq x y z
N MET A 1 32.96 35.08 -22.86
CA MET A 1 31.97 33.98 -22.85
C MET A 1 31.11 33.92 -21.58
N PHE A 2 31.65 34.18 -20.38
CA PHE A 2 30.86 34.15 -19.13
C PHE A 2 29.91 35.39 -18.95
N LYS A 3 30.33 36.59 -19.37
CA LYS A 3 29.52 37.80 -19.29
C LYS A 3 28.33 37.86 -20.26
N GLU A 4 28.43 37.21 -21.41
CA GLU A 4 27.31 37.17 -22.37
C GLU A 4 26.18 36.21 -21.96
N LYS A 5 26.49 35.11 -21.25
CA LYS A 5 25.45 34.20 -20.72
C LYS A 5 24.66 34.82 -19.58
N ILE A 6 25.28 35.65 -18.75
CA ILE A 6 24.61 36.36 -17.64
C ILE A 6 23.65 37.43 -18.19
N ASN A 7 24.05 38.17 -19.22
CA ASN A 7 23.20 39.18 -19.83
C ASN A 7 21.99 38.62 -20.60
N ARG A 8 22.09 37.42 -21.18
CA ARG A 8 20.93 36.75 -21.80
C ARG A 8 19.93 36.22 -20.78
N ARG A 9 20.37 35.78 -19.60
CA ARG A 9 19.49 35.34 -18.51
C ARG A 9 18.82 36.50 -17.77
N LEU A 10 19.56 37.58 -17.50
CA LEU A 10 19.01 38.79 -16.93
C LEU A 10 17.95 39.47 -17.84
N LYS A 11 18.11 39.39 -19.17
CA LYS A 11 17.08 39.89 -20.10
C LYS A 11 15.80 39.04 -20.08
N LYS A 12 15.89 37.72 -19.79
CA LYS A 12 14.71 36.85 -19.62
C LYS A 12 14.00 37.10 -18.27
N ILE A 13 14.72 37.42 -17.20
CA ILE A 13 14.17 37.70 -15.87
C ILE A 13 13.39 39.04 -15.84
N VAL A 14 13.87 40.05 -16.56
CA VAL A 14 13.18 41.35 -16.69
C VAL A 14 11.88 41.23 -17.50
N ILE A 15 11.77 40.27 -18.40
CA ILE A 15 10.55 40.06 -19.20
C ILE A 15 9.43 39.34 -18.38
N ILE A 16 9.78 38.56 -17.38
CA ILE A 16 8.79 37.83 -16.56
C ILE A 16 8.10 38.77 -15.54
N THR A 17 8.80 39.75 -15.01
CA THR A 17 8.21 40.78 -14.16
C THR A 17 7.33 41.78 -14.96
N ALA A 18 7.54 41.86 -16.27
CA ALA A 18 6.76 42.72 -17.16
C ALA A 18 5.50 42.04 -17.72
N ALA A 19 5.44 40.69 -17.74
CA ALA A 19 4.27 39.98 -18.30
C ALA A 19 3.02 40.07 -17.40
N CYS A 20 3.19 40.19 -16.07
CA CYS A 20 2.05 40.47 -15.18
C CYS A 20 1.62 41.96 -15.17
N THR A 21 2.44 42.89 -15.75
CA THR A 21 2.14 44.31 -15.74
C THR A 21 1.88 44.87 -17.16
N MET A 22 2.13 44.13 -18.22
CA MET A 22 2.08 44.64 -19.61
C MET A 22 0.87 44.25 -20.43
N MET A 23 -0.19 43.74 -19.82
CA MET A 23 -1.49 43.61 -20.53
C MET A 23 -2.36 44.89 -20.42
N SER A 24 -1.84 45.97 -19.88
CA SER A 24 -2.61 47.23 -19.72
C SER A 24 -2.11 48.42 -20.53
N MET A 25 -1.21 48.28 -21.49
CA MET A 25 -0.75 49.43 -22.31
C MET A 25 -0.70 49.13 -23.81
N TYR A 26 -1.85 49.02 -24.44
CA TYR A 26 -2.07 49.44 -25.83
C TYR A 26 -3.40 50.22 -25.87
N GLY A 27 -3.29 51.52 -25.69
CA GLY A 27 -4.41 52.42 -25.84
C GLY A 27 -4.68 52.66 -27.32
N ALA A 28 -5.83 52.23 -27.82
CA ALA A 28 -6.52 52.80 -28.95
C ALA A 28 -7.62 53.74 -28.44
N PRO A 29 -8.02 54.79 -29.17
CA PRO A 29 -8.94 55.79 -28.65
C PRO A 29 -10.34 55.20 -28.50
N ILE A 30 -10.88 55.36 -27.29
CA ILE A 30 -12.18 54.79 -26.92
C ILE A 30 -13.26 55.78 -27.31
N SER A 31 -14.13 55.35 -28.22
CA SER A 31 -15.46 55.91 -28.35
C SER A 31 -16.42 55.04 -27.58
N SER A 32 -17.14 55.64 -26.60
CA SER A 32 -18.38 55.22 -25.93
C SER A 32 -18.46 53.81 -25.34
N THR A 33 -18.35 53.77 -24.01
CA THR A 33 -19.19 53.03 -23.06
C THR A 33 -19.68 51.64 -23.43
N GLU A 34 -18.79 50.67 -23.49
CA GLU A 34 -19.01 49.35 -22.94
C GLU A 34 -17.95 49.14 -21.88
N ALA A 35 -18.36 48.97 -20.64
CA ALA A 35 -17.45 48.56 -19.56
C ALA A 35 -16.82 47.24 -20.02
N ALA A 36 -15.53 47.18 -20.20
CA ALA A 36 -14.81 45.97 -20.56
C ALA A 36 -15.13 44.92 -19.49
N ILE A 37 -15.91 43.92 -19.88
CA ILE A 37 -16.19 42.79 -19.00
C ILE A 37 -14.86 42.11 -18.71
N ARG A 38 -14.35 42.30 -17.51
CA ARG A 38 -13.13 41.61 -17.10
C ARG A 38 -13.41 40.12 -16.94
N SER A 39 -12.49 39.33 -17.41
CA SER A 39 -12.62 37.86 -17.44
C SER A 39 -12.32 37.19 -16.08
N HIS A 40 -11.72 37.90 -15.10
CA HIS A 40 -11.27 37.33 -13.85
C HIS A 40 -11.52 38.24 -12.65
N ALA A 41 -11.74 37.66 -11.46
CA ALA A 41 -11.68 38.40 -10.23
C ALA A 41 -10.21 38.82 -9.90
N PRO A 42 -9.99 39.95 -9.22
CA PRO A 42 -8.64 40.34 -8.86
C PRO A 42 -7.98 39.36 -7.90
N SER A 43 -6.70 39.09 -8.11
CA SER A 43 -5.89 38.28 -7.16
C SER A 43 -5.72 39.04 -5.86
N VAL A 44 -5.81 38.35 -4.75
CA VAL A 44 -5.62 38.87 -3.39
C VAL A 44 -4.44 38.16 -2.74
N TYR A 45 -3.56 38.98 -2.16
CA TYR A 45 -2.34 38.48 -1.48
C TYR A 45 -2.44 38.75 0.02
N VAL A 46 -2.01 37.75 0.81
CA VAL A 46 -1.79 37.90 2.26
C VAL A 46 -0.32 37.63 2.53
N THR A 47 0.41 38.65 3.00
CA THR A 47 1.86 38.58 3.15
C THR A 47 2.24 38.75 4.62
N PRO A 48 2.81 37.73 5.28
CA PRO A 48 3.34 37.87 6.62
C PRO A 48 4.52 38.84 6.64
N GLN A 49 4.57 39.66 7.67
CA GLN A 49 5.64 40.61 7.86
C GLN A 49 6.73 40.02 8.77
N ASN A 50 7.97 40.51 8.61
CA ASN A 50 9.10 40.12 9.45
C ASN A 50 9.42 38.60 9.40
N THR A 51 9.41 38.06 8.20
CA THR A 51 9.81 36.65 7.97
C THR A 51 11.34 36.55 7.85
N ALA A 52 11.87 35.36 8.16
CA ALA A 52 13.28 34.99 8.00
C ALA A 52 13.38 33.69 7.21
N ALA A 53 14.59 33.36 6.74
CA ALA A 53 14.87 32.07 6.13
C ALA A 53 14.42 30.93 7.04
N SER A 54 13.56 30.06 6.54
CA SER A 54 12.84 29.05 7.32
C SER A 54 12.92 27.68 6.67
N ASP A 55 12.94 26.64 7.48
CA ASP A 55 12.90 25.23 7.02
C ASP A 55 11.50 24.62 7.11
N ILE A 56 10.61 25.20 7.90
CA ILE A 56 9.19 24.81 7.98
C ILE A 56 8.33 26.06 7.84
N ILE A 57 7.28 25.95 7.04
CA ILE A 57 6.18 26.91 6.95
C ILE A 57 4.85 26.18 7.09
N SER A 58 3.92 26.77 7.84
CA SER A 58 2.63 26.13 8.16
C SER A 58 1.54 27.17 8.32
N ILE A 59 0.35 26.86 7.83
CA ILE A 59 -0.83 27.74 7.97
C ILE A 59 -2.11 26.90 7.96
N ASP A 60 -3.12 27.36 8.71
CA ASP A 60 -4.49 26.84 8.63
C ASP A 60 -5.30 27.68 7.64
N TRP A 61 -5.99 27.01 6.75
CA TRP A 61 -6.84 27.59 5.73
C TRP A 61 -8.25 26.98 5.80
N SER A 62 -9.27 27.80 5.55
CA SER A 62 -10.67 27.35 5.45
C SER A 62 -11.37 28.08 4.31
N PRO A 63 -11.93 27.40 3.30
CA PRO A 63 -12.78 28.00 2.30
C PRO A 63 -14.13 28.36 2.91
N VAL A 64 -14.67 29.51 2.58
CA VAL A 64 -16.01 29.95 3.02
C VAL A 64 -16.96 29.93 1.85
N GLN A 65 -16.56 30.55 0.76
CA GLN A 65 -17.27 30.54 -0.51
C GLN A 65 -16.29 30.17 -1.62
N THR A 66 -16.64 29.18 -2.39
CA THR A 66 -15.78 28.64 -3.46
C THR A 66 -16.36 28.95 -4.83
N ALA A 67 -15.49 29.23 -5.77
CA ALA A 67 -15.83 29.46 -7.17
C ALA A 67 -14.97 28.54 -8.06
N PRO A 68 -15.51 28.13 -9.22
CA PRO A 68 -14.70 27.42 -10.21
C PRO A 68 -13.44 28.19 -10.58
N TYR A 69 -12.40 27.44 -10.97
CA TYR A 69 -11.12 27.99 -11.42
C TYR A 69 -10.43 28.88 -10.38
N THR A 70 -10.63 28.59 -9.10
CA THR A 70 -9.97 29.33 -8.02
C THR A 70 -8.79 28.53 -7.46
N TYR A 71 -7.66 29.23 -7.32
CA TYR A 71 -6.49 28.72 -6.63
C TYR A 71 -6.22 29.52 -5.36
N TRP A 72 -6.10 28.84 -4.24
CA TRP A 72 -5.62 29.35 -2.97
C TRP A 72 -4.24 28.78 -2.72
N ALA A 73 -3.19 29.47 -3.23
CA ALA A 73 -1.81 29.14 -2.91
C ALA A 73 -1.52 29.64 -1.50
N VAL A 74 -1.76 28.77 -0.50
CA VAL A 74 -1.58 29.15 0.91
C VAL A 74 -0.12 29.32 1.30
N HIS A 75 0.79 28.81 0.48
CA HIS A 75 2.22 29.05 0.55
C HIS A 75 2.75 29.39 -0.85
N ASN A 76 3.40 30.53 -0.95
CA ASN A 76 4.22 30.96 -2.07
C ASN A 76 5.55 31.48 -1.50
N TRP A 77 6.68 31.09 -2.10
CA TRP A 77 8.01 31.43 -1.59
C TRP A 77 9.04 31.50 -2.70
N ASN A 78 10.13 32.26 -2.47
CA ASN A 78 11.30 32.39 -3.34
C ASN A 78 10.96 32.63 -4.82
N GLN A 79 9.88 33.37 -5.11
CA GLN A 79 9.46 33.60 -6.48
C GLN A 79 10.57 34.23 -7.31
N GLY A 80 10.93 33.59 -8.43
CA GLY A 80 12.04 34.01 -9.30
C GLY A 80 13.43 33.68 -8.77
N GLY A 81 13.56 33.01 -7.63
CA GLY A 81 14.82 32.57 -7.02
C GLY A 81 14.99 31.08 -6.92
N GLU A 82 16.11 30.65 -6.35
CA GLU A 82 16.44 29.26 -6.19
C GLU A 82 15.44 28.54 -5.27
N GLY A 83 14.93 27.38 -5.74
CA GLY A 83 13.93 26.59 -5.04
C GLY A 83 12.60 27.29 -4.82
N GLY A 84 12.26 28.24 -5.69
CA GLY A 84 10.97 28.90 -5.67
C GLY A 84 9.82 27.95 -5.93
N GLY A 85 8.66 28.22 -5.32
CA GLY A 85 7.52 27.36 -5.44
C GLY A 85 6.24 27.92 -4.84
N TYR A 86 5.17 27.17 -5.01
CA TYR A 86 3.87 27.42 -4.40
C TYR A 86 3.13 26.14 -4.08
N ALA A 87 2.31 26.18 -3.04
CA ALA A 87 1.49 25.05 -2.61
C ALA A 87 0.14 25.53 -2.08
N GLY A 88 -0.92 24.77 -2.36
CA GLY A 88 -2.26 25.20 -1.92
C GLY A 88 -3.38 24.29 -2.37
N PHE A 89 -4.58 24.89 -2.38
CA PHE A 89 -5.85 24.26 -2.66
C PHE A 89 -6.44 24.80 -3.95
N GLN A 90 -7.01 23.96 -4.79
CA GLN A 90 -7.60 24.41 -6.04
C GLN A 90 -8.99 23.81 -6.26
N GLN A 91 -9.93 24.67 -6.61
CA GLN A 91 -11.21 24.28 -7.22
C GLN A 91 -11.03 24.34 -8.73
N GLN A 92 -11.10 23.21 -9.40
CA GLN A 92 -10.90 23.10 -10.84
C GLN A 92 -12.09 23.73 -11.60
N SER A 93 -12.93 22.98 -12.21
CA SER A 93 -14.10 23.47 -12.94
C SER A 93 -15.40 23.04 -12.25
N GLY A 94 -16.48 23.83 -12.41
CA GLY A 94 -17.80 23.53 -11.87
C GLY A 94 -17.92 23.66 -10.36
N PHE A 95 -19.16 23.62 -9.88
CA PHE A 95 -19.49 23.63 -8.45
C PHE A 95 -19.66 22.23 -7.89
N ASP A 96 -19.69 21.22 -8.76
CA ASP A 96 -19.71 19.83 -8.39
C ASP A 96 -18.38 19.48 -7.69
N GLN A 97 -18.52 19.00 -6.47
CA GLN A 97 -17.44 18.80 -5.52
C GLN A 97 -16.60 17.55 -5.81
N THR A 98 -17.10 16.64 -6.64
CA THR A 98 -16.52 15.32 -6.83
C THR A 98 -15.36 15.34 -7.83
N GLY A 99 -14.15 15.05 -7.38
CA GLY A 99 -12.96 14.92 -8.22
C GLY A 99 -12.35 16.23 -8.74
N LYS A 100 -12.92 17.38 -8.35
CA LYS A 100 -12.48 18.71 -8.82
C LYS A 100 -11.79 19.57 -7.77
N ARG A 101 -11.73 19.09 -6.53
CA ARG A 101 -10.98 19.69 -5.44
C ARG A 101 -9.65 19.01 -5.28
N THR A 102 -8.60 19.78 -5.40
CA THR A 102 -7.23 19.26 -5.42
C THR A 102 -6.31 20.02 -4.49
N LEU A 103 -5.19 19.40 -4.14
CA LEU A 103 -4.01 20.06 -3.62
C LEU A 103 -3.00 20.23 -4.74
N HIS A 104 -2.26 21.30 -4.71
CA HIS A 104 -1.14 21.57 -5.60
C HIS A 104 0.14 21.77 -4.82
N PHE A 105 1.24 21.33 -5.40
CA PHE A 105 2.60 21.58 -4.94
C PHE A 105 3.50 21.70 -6.15
N ALA A 106 4.10 22.85 -6.34
CA ALA A 106 4.93 23.15 -7.51
C ALA A 106 6.26 23.79 -7.11
N LEU A 107 7.32 23.39 -7.80
CA LEU A 107 8.66 23.98 -7.71
C LEU A 107 9.14 24.32 -9.12
N TRP A 108 9.72 25.52 -9.30
CA TRP A 108 10.44 25.85 -10.52
C TRP A 108 11.79 25.14 -10.58
N ASP A 109 12.21 24.81 -11.79
CA ASP A 109 13.51 24.18 -12.03
C ASP A 109 14.66 25.02 -11.44
N PRO A 110 15.73 24.37 -10.97
CA PRO A 110 16.85 25.04 -10.35
C PRO A 110 17.50 26.06 -11.27
N ILE A 111 18.00 27.13 -10.67
CA ILE A 111 18.81 28.13 -11.33
C ILE A 111 20.28 27.70 -11.33
N ALA A 112 20.75 27.14 -10.20
CA ALA A 112 22.14 26.76 -9.98
C ALA A 112 22.48 25.34 -10.47
N SER A 113 21.51 24.58 -10.97
CA SER A 113 21.71 23.22 -11.50
C SER A 113 21.05 23.05 -12.87
N ASN A 114 21.63 22.21 -13.71
CA ASN A 114 21.01 21.79 -14.97
C ASN A 114 20.13 20.53 -14.81
N GLN A 115 20.08 19.93 -13.63
CA GLN A 115 19.24 18.80 -13.34
C GLN A 115 17.81 19.26 -13.05
N ALA A 116 16.83 18.55 -13.56
CA ALA A 116 15.44 18.86 -13.30
C ALA A 116 14.99 18.31 -11.94
N ILE A 117 14.05 18.99 -11.31
CA ILE A 117 13.37 18.51 -10.10
C ILE A 117 12.69 17.17 -10.38
N LYS A 118 12.74 16.27 -9.40
CA LYS A 118 12.09 14.95 -9.45
C LYS A 118 11.13 14.79 -8.25
N ALA A 119 10.07 14.02 -8.44
CA ALA A 119 9.29 13.55 -7.31
C ALA A 119 10.01 12.36 -6.67
N GLU A 120 10.36 12.45 -5.39
CA GLU A 120 10.90 11.33 -4.61
C GLU A 120 9.78 10.46 -4.07
N TYR A 121 8.68 11.09 -3.65
CA TYR A 121 7.50 10.41 -3.15
C TYR A 121 6.22 11.09 -3.66
N LEU A 122 5.25 10.27 -4.02
CA LEU A 122 3.88 10.69 -4.35
C LEU A 122 2.89 9.85 -3.55
N SER A 123 1.91 10.50 -2.92
CA SER A 123 0.82 9.75 -2.30
C SER A 123 -0.02 9.02 -3.38
N PRO A 124 -0.77 7.95 -3.04
CA PRO A 124 -1.52 7.17 -4.05
C PRO A 124 -2.52 7.96 -4.90
N THR A 125 -2.92 9.15 -4.44
CA THR A 125 -3.85 10.05 -5.16
C THR A 125 -3.15 11.25 -5.78
N SER A 126 -1.83 11.22 -5.89
CA SER A 126 -0.99 12.30 -6.40
C SER A 126 -0.40 11.95 -7.75
N GLU A 127 -0.35 12.93 -8.63
CA GLU A 127 0.27 12.83 -9.95
C GLU A 127 1.26 13.98 -10.15
N ALA A 128 2.43 13.66 -10.69
CA ALA A 128 3.45 14.65 -11.00
C ALA A 128 3.49 14.92 -12.51
N SER A 129 3.59 16.19 -12.89
CA SER A 129 3.72 16.62 -14.29
C SER A 129 4.61 17.84 -14.40
N ARG A 130 5.29 17.93 -15.54
CA ARG A 130 6.07 19.14 -15.87
C ARG A 130 5.13 20.27 -16.26
N PHE A 131 5.47 21.49 -15.90
CA PHE A 131 4.78 22.68 -16.34
C PHE A 131 5.72 23.61 -17.11
N GLY A 132 5.12 24.51 -17.90
CA GLY A 132 5.79 25.53 -18.69
C GLY A 132 4.92 26.79 -18.77
N GLY A 133 5.38 27.82 -19.52
CA GLY A 133 4.67 29.10 -19.63
C GLY A 133 5.16 30.13 -18.63
N GLU A 134 5.07 29.87 -17.35
CA GLU A 134 5.58 30.72 -16.27
C GLU A 134 7.04 30.42 -15.88
N GLY A 135 7.77 29.74 -16.74
CA GLY A 135 9.02 29.06 -16.47
C GLY A 135 8.81 27.56 -16.54
N THR A 136 9.85 26.76 -16.27
CA THR A 136 9.73 25.30 -16.24
C THR A 136 9.86 24.79 -14.81
N GLY A 137 9.20 23.69 -14.51
CA GLY A 137 9.22 23.11 -13.18
C GLY A 137 8.45 21.80 -13.09
N LEU A 138 8.35 21.27 -11.89
CA LEU A 138 7.55 20.11 -11.55
C LEU A 138 6.38 20.54 -10.66
N LYS A 139 5.17 20.11 -11.00
CA LYS A 139 4.00 20.24 -10.13
C LYS A 139 3.46 18.85 -9.77
N VAL A 140 3.01 18.75 -8.55
CA VAL A 140 2.21 17.63 -8.06
C VAL A 140 0.78 18.10 -7.86
N GLN A 141 -0.15 17.36 -8.42
CA GLN A 141 -1.58 17.55 -8.23
C GLN A 141 -2.15 16.34 -7.52
N THR A 142 -2.91 16.57 -6.46
CA THR A 142 -3.46 15.51 -5.62
C THR A 142 -4.96 15.66 -5.52
N THR A 143 -5.71 14.62 -5.83
CA THR A 143 -7.15 14.60 -5.55
C THR A 143 -7.35 14.60 -4.04
N TYR A 144 -8.04 15.64 -3.54
CA TYR A 144 -8.31 15.83 -2.12
C TYR A 144 -9.64 16.56 -1.93
N ASN A 145 -10.62 15.87 -1.38
CA ASN A 145 -12.00 16.38 -1.31
C ASN A 145 -12.21 17.26 -0.06
N TRP A 146 -11.48 18.40 0.00
CA TRP A 146 -11.68 19.41 1.04
C TRP A 146 -13.09 20.01 0.96
N LYS A 147 -13.62 20.49 2.08
CA LYS A 147 -14.99 20.97 2.22
C LYS A 147 -15.05 22.41 2.66
N ASP A 148 -16.14 23.07 2.27
CA ASP A 148 -16.41 24.44 2.67
C ASP A 148 -16.59 24.53 4.18
N SER A 149 -16.09 25.61 4.76
CA SER A 149 -16.13 25.94 6.20
C SER A 149 -15.36 24.95 7.11
N GLU A 150 -14.65 23.98 6.56
CA GLU A 150 -13.73 23.13 7.33
C GLU A 150 -12.29 23.69 7.31
N TRP A 151 -11.55 23.43 8.37
CA TRP A 151 -10.18 23.91 8.50
C TRP A 151 -9.18 22.81 8.12
N TYR A 152 -8.18 23.20 7.35
CA TYR A 152 -7.08 22.35 6.91
C TYR A 152 -5.75 23.03 7.20
N ARG A 153 -4.79 22.28 7.75
CA ARG A 153 -3.42 22.79 7.93
C ARG A 153 -2.54 22.28 6.82
N MET A 154 -1.89 23.17 6.09
CA MET A 154 -0.84 22.81 5.17
C MET A 154 0.52 23.14 5.79
N THR A 155 1.40 22.13 5.84
CA THR A 155 2.77 22.30 6.33
C THR A 155 3.74 21.87 5.23
N LEU A 156 4.70 22.72 4.93
CA LEU A 156 5.82 22.43 4.07
C LEU A 156 7.10 22.40 4.91
N ARG A 157 7.98 21.48 4.57
CA ARG A 157 9.30 21.38 5.17
C ARG A 157 10.35 21.20 4.08
N SER A 158 11.49 21.90 4.22
CA SER A 158 12.71 21.67 3.44
C SER A 158 13.81 21.08 4.33
N TRP A 159 14.61 20.16 3.77
CA TRP A 159 15.75 19.57 4.48
C TRP A 159 16.83 19.15 3.51
N GLN A 160 18.05 18.98 4.05
CA GLN A 160 19.21 18.58 3.28
C GLN A 160 19.35 17.07 3.27
N GLU A 161 19.61 16.50 2.10
CA GLU A 161 19.89 15.08 1.92
C GLU A 161 20.73 14.87 0.65
N ASP A 162 21.86 14.16 0.77
CA ASP A 162 22.74 13.78 -0.34
C ASP A 162 23.17 14.96 -1.24
N GLY A 163 23.41 16.13 -0.65
CA GLY A 163 23.80 17.34 -1.40
C GLY A 163 22.65 18.06 -2.10
N HIS A 164 21.43 17.58 -1.95
CA HIS A 164 20.20 18.17 -2.49
C HIS A 164 19.35 18.76 -1.37
N THR A 165 18.39 19.59 -1.73
CA THR A 165 17.32 20.01 -0.85
C THR A 165 16.03 19.25 -1.19
N LYS A 166 15.45 18.59 -0.21
CA LYS A 166 14.13 17.99 -0.34
C LYS A 166 13.07 18.96 0.14
N PHE A 167 11.93 18.97 -0.53
CA PHE A 167 10.73 19.72 -0.14
C PHE A 167 9.57 18.76 0.03
N GLY A 168 9.00 18.70 1.21
CA GLY A 168 7.84 17.86 1.53
C GLY A 168 6.59 18.68 1.82
N GLN A 169 5.44 18.16 1.39
CA GLN A 169 4.12 18.72 1.65
C GLN A 169 3.29 17.76 2.49
N TRP A 170 2.76 18.24 3.61
CA TRP A 170 1.79 17.54 4.46
C TRP A 170 0.51 18.34 4.58
N ILE A 171 -0.61 17.63 4.65
CA ILE A 171 -1.93 18.21 4.91
C ILE A 171 -2.54 17.58 6.15
N LYS A 172 -3.17 18.40 7.01
CA LYS A 172 -3.97 17.95 8.14
C LYS A 172 -5.43 18.34 7.92
N ASP A 173 -6.32 17.39 8.05
CA ASP A 173 -7.74 17.67 8.29
C ASP A 173 -7.90 17.98 9.78
N ASN A 174 -8.20 19.23 10.12
CA ASN A 174 -8.25 19.65 11.52
C ASN A 174 -9.48 19.08 12.25
N LYS A 175 -10.56 18.79 11.52
CA LYS A 175 -11.77 18.19 12.09
C LYS A 175 -11.57 16.72 12.46
N LEU A 176 -10.93 15.96 11.59
CA LEU A 176 -10.61 14.55 11.83
C LEU A 176 -9.32 14.40 12.67
N ASN A 177 -8.54 15.46 12.81
CA ASN A 177 -7.19 15.46 13.39
C ASN A 177 -6.25 14.45 12.69
N GLN A 178 -6.34 14.33 11.37
CA GLN A 178 -5.60 13.35 10.57
C GLN A 178 -4.65 14.03 9.60
N TRP A 179 -3.42 13.54 9.56
CA TRP A 179 -2.38 14.00 8.65
C TRP A 179 -2.20 13.07 7.45
N LYS A 180 -1.79 13.66 6.34
CA LYS A 180 -1.39 12.94 5.13
C LYS A 180 -0.11 13.58 4.57
N LEU A 181 0.92 12.76 4.30
CA LEU A 181 2.03 13.13 3.44
C LEU A 181 1.53 13.12 1.99
N VAL A 182 1.67 14.24 1.31
CA VAL A 182 1.19 14.43 -0.07
C VAL A 182 2.27 14.09 -1.08
N ALA A 183 3.43 14.74 -0.98
CA ALA A 183 4.55 14.54 -1.88
C ALA A 183 5.88 15.00 -1.26
N ILE A 184 6.97 14.45 -1.79
CA ILE A 184 8.33 14.94 -1.58
C ILE A 184 8.95 15.18 -2.93
N MET A 185 9.52 16.38 -3.13
CA MET A 185 10.28 16.75 -4.31
C MET A 185 11.75 16.86 -4.00
N ASP A 186 12.58 16.36 -4.89
CA ASP A 186 14.02 16.45 -4.87
C ASP A 186 14.49 17.64 -5.73
N HIS A 187 15.01 18.66 -5.07
CA HIS A 187 15.60 19.84 -5.70
C HIS A 187 17.11 19.71 -5.70
N PRO A 188 17.75 19.55 -6.87
CA PRO A 188 19.18 19.20 -6.97
C PRO A 188 20.14 20.37 -6.71
N VAL A 189 19.85 21.15 -5.66
CA VAL A 189 20.70 22.22 -5.12
C VAL A 189 20.65 22.14 -3.60
N ALA A 190 21.81 22.20 -2.96
CA ALA A 190 21.91 22.16 -1.51
C ALA A 190 21.55 23.49 -0.84
N ASN A 191 21.15 23.40 0.43
CA ASN A 191 20.97 24.53 1.33
C ASN A 191 19.91 25.56 0.88
N VAL A 192 18.85 25.09 0.23
CA VAL A 192 17.72 25.92 -0.13
C VAL A 192 16.69 25.91 1.00
N ALA A 193 16.20 27.09 1.39
CA ALA A 193 15.20 27.28 2.41
C ALA A 193 14.06 28.17 1.89
N PHE A 194 12.99 28.33 2.66
CA PHE A 194 11.94 29.32 2.41
C PHE A 194 12.48 30.71 2.83
N ASN A 195 13.13 31.43 1.90
CA ASN A 195 13.94 32.62 2.24
C ASN A 195 13.17 33.91 2.20
N TYR A 196 12.35 34.15 1.18
CA TYR A 196 11.68 35.43 0.96
C TYR A 196 10.38 35.25 0.17
N GLY A 197 9.61 36.32 0.09
CA GLY A 197 8.36 36.35 -0.68
C GLY A 197 7.28 35.45 -0.12
N LEU A 198 7.38 35.07 1.18
CA LEU A 198 6.35 34.27 1.81
C LEU A 198 5.02 35.03 1.69
N SER A 199 4.06 34.41 1.06
CA SER A 199 2.72 34.95 0.90
C SER A 199 1.71 33.84 0.64
N MET A 200 0.45 34.14 0.88
CA MET A 200 -0.67 33.42 0.33
C MET A 200 -1.26 34.27 -0.79
N PHE A 201 -1.73 33.66 -1.87
CA PHE A 201 -2.58 34.33 -2.84
C PHE A 201 -3.85 33.52 -3.15
N GLN A 202 -4.92 34.29 -3.41
CA GLN A 202 -6.18 33.77 -3.95
C GLN A 202 -6.32 34.28 -5.37
N GLU A 203 -6.48 33.39 -6.34
CA GLU A 203 -6.48 33.75 -7.76
C GLU A 203 -7.68 33.12 -8.47
N ASP A 204 -8.29 33.87 -9.36
CA ASP A 204 -9.23 33.42 -10.38
C ASP A 204 -8.47 33.21 -11.69
N TRP A 205 -7.96 31.99 -11.91
CA TRP A 205 -7.01 31.73 -13.01
C TRP A 205 -7.66 31.46 -14.38
N ALA A 206 -8.96 31.12 -14.42
CA ALA A 206 -9.69 30.86 -15.64
C ALA A 206 -11.22 31.09 -15.51
N GLY A 207 -11.66 31.73 -14.43
CA GLY A 207 -13.06 32.04 -14.19
C GLY A 207 -13.52 33.31 -14.89
N ASN A 208 -14.67 33.84 -14.51
CA ASN A 208 -15.30 34.99 -15.10
C ASN A 208 -15.39 36.21 -14.17
N GLY A 209 -14.90 36.09 -12.95
CA GLY A 209 -14.93 37.13 -11.92
C GLY A 209 -16.31 37.38 -11.28
N GLN A 210 -17.38 36.79 -11.82
CA GLN A 210 -18.76 37.03 -11.30
C GLN A 210 -19.04 36.26 -10.03
N ASP A 211 -18.35 35.12 -9.85
CA ASP A 211 -18.49 34.29 -8.67
C ASP A 211 -17.59 34.79 -7.56
N VAL A 212 -18.13 34.82 -6.35
CA VAL A 212 -17.37 35.22 -5.17
C VAL A 212 -16.54 34.04 -4.70
N ARG A 213 -15.29 34.33 -4.32
CA ARG A 213 -14.39 33.43 -3.62
C ARG A 213 -13.94 34.05 -2.31
N GLU A 214 -14.09 33.30 -1.22
CA GLU A 214 -13.77 33.76 0.13
C GLU A 214 -13.06 32.64 0.90
N ALA A 215 -11.98 33.00 1.59
CA ALA A 215 -11.26 32.08 2.46
C ALA A 215 -10.84 32.77 3.76
N ARG A 216 -10.58 31.94 4.78
CA ARG A 216 -10.06 32.34 6.08
C ARG A 216 -8.70 31.70 6.33
N LEU A 217 -7.86 32.40 7.09
CA LEU A 217 -6.48 32.03 7.41
C LEU A 217 -6.21 32.26 8.88
N LYS A 218 -5.54 31.31 9.53
CA LYS A 218 -5.04 31.45 10.91
C LYS A 218 -3.84 30.53 11.15
N ASN A 219 -3.24 30.65 12.33
CA ASN A 219 -2.16 29.75 12.75
C ASN A 219 -1.01 29.69 11.72
N GLY A 220 -0.63 30.86 11.20
CA GLY A 220 0.48 30.99 10.28
C GLY A 220 1.81 31.05 11.03
N TYR A 221 2.76 30.18 10.65
CA TYR A 221 4.05 30.03 11.30
C TYR A 221 5.16 29.74 10.30
N SER A 222 6.37 30.18 10.66
CA SER A 222 7.60 29.71 10.03
C SER A 222 8.64 29.35 11.10
N ARG A 223 9.45 28.30 10.86
CA ARG A 223 10.54 27.93 11.75
C ARG A 223 11.86 28.39 11.12
N LYS A 224 12.61 29.24 11.83
CA LYS A 224 13.86 29.80 11.32
C LYS A 224 14.95 28.74 11.18
N VAL A 225 15.71 28.79 10.08
CA VAL A 225 16.87 27.93 9.87
C VAL A 225 17.97 28.23 10.88
N SER A 226 18.14 29.50 11.29
CA SER A 226 19.29 29.96 12.11
C SER A 226 19.31 29.39 13.53
N ASP A 227 18.16 29.25 14.16
CA ASP A 227 18.03 28.95 15.59
C ASP A 227 16.89 27.96 15.90
N GLN A 228 16.20 27.48 14.87
CA GLN A 228 15.05 26.56 14.97
C GLN A 228 13.86 27.12 15.79
N GLN A 229 13.86 28.44 16.02
CA GLN A 229 12.76 29.10 16.73
C GLN A 229 11.59 29.38 15.79
N TRP A 230 10.39 29.25 16.33
CA TRP A 230 9.17 29.57 15.62
C TRP A 230 8.95 31.07 15.55
N ASN A 231 8.49 31.53 14.40
CA ASN A 231 8.00 32.87 14.15
C ASN A 231 6.51 32.80 13.80
N SER A 232 5.67 33.36 14.66
CA SER A 232 4.23 33.43 14.40
C SER A 232 3.91 34.63 13.51
N TRP A 233 3.08 34.42 12.50
CA TRP A 233 2.68 35.46 11.54
C TRP A 233 1.55 36.31 12.11
N ASN A 234 1.84 37.03 13.21
CA ASN A 234 0.86 37.89 13.88
C ASN A 234 0.48 39.11 13.04
N ASN A 235 1.44 39.69 12.33
CA ASN A 235 1.22 40.84 11.46
C ASN A 235 1.25 40.38 9.99
N GLN A 236 0.16 40.60 9.29
CA GLN A 236 0.01 40.20 7.88
C GLN A 236 -0.62 41.35 7.08
N ARG A 237 -0.12 41.57 5.87
CA ARG A 237 -0.57 42.61 4.95
C ARG A 237 -1.47 41.98 3.88
N ILE A 238 -2.67 42.55 3.69
CA ILE A 238 -3.58 42.20 2.60
C ILE A 238 -3.42 43.20 1.48
N SER A 239 -3.18 42.71 0.26
CA SER A 239 -3.05 43.53 -0.95
C SER A 239 -3.63 42.85 -2.17
N GLY A 240 -3.86 43.58 -3.23
CA GLY A 240 -4.37 43.06 -4.50
C GLY A 240 -4.67 44.19 -5.47
N GLN A 241 -5.37 43.87 -6.56
CA GLN A 241 -5.82 44.87 -7.51
C GLN A 241 -7.27 45.27 -7.22
N HIS A 242 -7.51 46.55 -7.12
CA HIS A 242 -8.86 47.11 -7.19
C HIS A 242 -9.18 47.48 -8.62
N ASP A 243 -10.36 47.12 -9.04
CA ASP A 243 -10.83 47.46 -10.37
C ASP A 243 -12.28 47.94 -10.36
N THR A 244 -12.76 48.40 -11.48
CA THR A 244 -14.10 49.00 -11.57
C THR A 244 -15.23 47.96 -11.60
N SER A 245 -14.94 46.74 -12.02
CA SER A 245 -15.97 45.70 -12.21
C SER A 245 -15.98 44.71 -11.03
N TYR A 246 -14.80 44.22 -10.66
CA TYR A 246 -14.64 43.24 -9.58
C TYR A 246 -13.60 43.75 -8.61
N GLN A 247 -13.93 43.68 -7.33
CA GLN A 247 -13.03 44.12 -6.28
C GLN A 247 -12.67 42.99 -5.34
N TYR A 248 -11.71 43.23 -4.50
CA TYR A 248 -11.40 42.40 -3.37
C TYR A 248 -11.66 43.14 -2.06
N ASP A 249 -11.87 42.40 -1.01
CA ASP A 249 -11.92 42.86 0.35
C ASP A 249 -11.19 41.91 1.28
N GLY A 250 -10.94 42.33 2.50
CA GLY A 250 -10.30 41.49 3.49
C GLY A 250 -10.31 42.16 4.87
N GLY A 251 -10.00 41.40 5.87
CA GLY A 251 -10.04 41.87 7.23
C GLY A 251 -9.51 40.85 8.23
N ALA A 252 -9.61 41.21 9.49
CA ALA A 252 -9.26 40.34 10.61
C ALA A 252 -10.38 40.33 11.63
N THR A 253 -10.59 39.16 12.23
CA THR A 253 -11.28 38.97 13.50
C THR A 253 -10.23 38.78 14.60
N SER A 254 -10.65 38.46 15.82
CA SER A 254 -9.73 38.02 16.87
C SER A 254 -9.07 36.64 16.59
N GLU A 255 -9.64 35.83 15.69
CA GLU A 255 -9.23 34.45 15.49
C GLU A 255 -8.59 34.15 14.13
N TYR A 256 -9.00 34.89 13.07
CA TYR A 256 -8.54 34.62 11.71
C TYR A 256 -8.53 35.89 10.84
N LEU A 257 -7.72 35.85 9.80
CA LEU A 257 -7.83 36.72 8.63
C LEU A 257 -8.83 36.14 7.64
N TRP A 258 -9.47 37.01 6.88
CA TRP A 258 -10.30 36.60 5.76
C TRP A 258 -9.99 37.43 4.52
N VAL A 259 -10.14 36.85 3.36
CA VAL A 259 -9.99 37.50 2.05
C VAL A 259 -11.15 37.08 1.15
N LYS A 260 -11.59 38.01 0.32
CA LYS A 260 -12.72 37.84 -0.59
C LYS A 260 -12.47 38.58 -1.89
N ALA A 261 -12.87 38.00 -3.01
CA ALA A 261 -12.79 38.65 -4.32
C ALA A 261 -13.90 38.18 -5.26
N GLY A 262 -14.21 38.99 -6.27
CA GLY A 262 -15.19 38.71 -7.30
C GLY A 262 -16.62 39.06 -6.94
N GLY A 263 -17.54 38.92 -7.87
CA GLY A 263 -18.94 39.26 -7.74
C GLY A 263 -19.15 40.74 -7.40
N ASN A 264 -20.13 40.98 -6.55
CA ASN A 264 -20.46 42.33 -6.07
C ASN A 264 -19.65 42.75 -4.82
N THR A 265 -18.43 42.18 -4.64
CA THR A 265 -17.58 42.53 -3.51
C THR A 265 -17.26 44.03 -3.53
N GLN A 266 -17.54 44.73 -2.41
CA GLN A 266 -17.18 46.10 -2.18
C GLN A 266 -15.97 46.18 -1.26
N SER A 267 -14.95 46.89 -1.66
CA SER A 267 -13.73 47.00 -0.87
C SER A 267 -13.97 47.94 0.34
N THR A 268 -13.65 47.45 1.52
CA THR A 268 -13.68 48.21 2.78
C THR A 268 -12.28 48.55 3.26
N ILE A 269 -11.24 48.06 2.60
CA ILE A 269 -9.85 48.25 2.95
C ILE A 269 -9.08 48.95 1.83
N GLY A 270 -8.08 49.76 2.20
CA GLY A 270 -7.09 50.24 1.24
C GLY A 270 -6.11 49.16 0.83
N ASN A 271 -5.54 49.25 -0.38
CA ASN A 271 -4.53 48.33 -0.85
C ASN A 271 -3.31 48.31 0.08
N GLY A 272 -2.90 47.11 0.48
CA GLY A 272 -1.72 46.94 1.33
C GLY A 272 -1.98 47.22 2.81
N LYS A 273 -3.20 47.04 3.30
CA LYS A 273 -3.54 47.20 4.72
C LYS A 273 -3.01 46.05 5.55
N SER A 274 -2.34 46.37 6.67
CA SER A 274 -1.86 45.39 7.63
C SER A 274 -2.88 45.13 8.74
N PHE A 275 -2.93 43.89 9.19
CA PHE A 275 -3.78 43.39 10.25
C PHE A 275 -2.95 42.58 11.25
N ASN A 276 -3.34 42.63 12.51
CA ASN A 276 -2.73 41.86 13.59
C ASN A 276 -3.72 40.83 14.10
N ILE A 277 -3.24 39.60 14.23
CA ILE A 277 -3.92 38.50 14.90
C ILE A 277 -2.97 37.93 15.96
N ILE A 278 -3.43 37.90 17.19
CA ILE A 278 -2.63 37.31 18.27
C ILE A 278 -2.84 35.81 18.27
N GLN A 279 -1.75 35.09 18.09
CA GLN A 279 -1.74 33.61 18.11
C GLN A 279 -0.56 33.10 18.97
N PRO A 280 -0.55 31.82 19.39
CA PRO A 280 0.57 31.25 20.16
C PRO A 280 1.92 31.48 19.47
N SER A 281 3.00 31.47 20.24
CA SER A 281 4.35 31.65 19.69
C SER A 281 4.84 30.48 18.80
N GLN A 282 4.19 29.32 18.87
CA GLN A 282 4.48 28.15 18.08
C GLN A 282 3.19 27.40 17.73
N PRO A 283 3.19 26.60 16.65
CA PRO A 283 2.01 25.84 16.26
C PRO A 283 1.66 24.75 17.29
N GLU A 284 0.39 24.42 17.36
CA GLU A 284 -0.03 23.18 18.02
C GLU A 284 0.45 21.98 17.18
N MET A 285 1.33 21.16 17.76
CA MET A 285 2.04 20.12 17.02
C MET A 285 1.40 18.73 17.16
N GLY A 286 0.43 18.52 18.06
CA GLY A 286 -0.15 17.19 18.32
C GLY A 286 0.84 16.24 19.01
N ILE A 287 0.65 14.96 18.89
CA ILE A 287 1.47 13.90 19.51
C ILE A 287 1.96 12.94 18.43
N LEU A 288 3.25 12.60 18.45
CA LEU A 288 3.78 11.48 17.68
C LEU A 288 3.55 10.19 18.47
N ASP A 289 2.88 9.22 17.88
CA ASP A 289 2.74 7.86 18.45
C ASP A 289 2.57 6.81 17.34
N PHE A 290 3.04 5.61 17.58
CA PHE A 290 2.98 4.51 16.62
C PHE A 290 2.89 3.17 17.32
N ASP A 291 2.43 2.13 16.63
CA ASP A 291 2.45 0.75 17.09
C ASP A 291 3.38 -0.07 16.21
N ILE A 292 4.22 -0.90 16.85
CA ILE A 292 5.04 -1.89 16.15
C ILE A 292 4.10 -3.00 15.70
N GLN A 293 3.98 -3.22 14.39
CA GLN A 293 3.12 -4.24 13.81
C GLN A 293 3.84 -5.58 13.73
N ASN A 294 5.11 -5.54 13.39
CA ASN A 294 5.93 -6.74 13.29
C ASN A 294 7.39 -6.40 13.58
N ILE A 295 8.08 -7.32 14.27
CA ILE A 295 9.53 -7.35 14.35
C ILE A 295 9.98 -8.81 14.39
N ARG A 296 10.70 -9.22 13.36
CA ARG A 296 11.06 -10.62 13.17
C ARG A 296 12.42 -10.74 12.48
N PHE A 297 13.24 -11.64 12.98
CA PHE A 297 14.50 -11.99 12.36
C PHE A 297 14.45 -13.45 11.89
N GLU A 298 14.57 -13.67 10.59
CA GLU A 298 14.47 -14.98 9.95
C GLU A 298 15.36 -15.01 8.71
N ASP A 299 16.06 -16.10 8.47
CA ASP A 299 16.95 -16.30 7.33
C ASP A 299 17.95 -15.15 7.17
N GLU A 300 18.61 -14.75 8.27
CA GLU A 300 19.54 -13.63 8.33
C GLU A 300 18.94 -12.27 7.95
N LYS A 301 17.62 -12.15 7.94
CA LYS A 301 16.90 -10.95 7.56
C LYS A 301 16.04 -10.43 8.70
N LEU A 302 16.28 -9.20 9.10
CA LEU A 302 15.42 -8.49 10.05
C LEU A 302 14.34 -7.75 9.29
N ASN A 303 13.08 -8.07 9.62
CA ASN A 303 11.90 -7.39 9.12
C ASN A 303 11.23 -6.63 10.28
N VAL A 304 11.04 -5.35 10.11
CA VAL A 304 10.40 -4.46 11.10
C VAL A 304 9.33 -3.67 10.38
N SER A 305 8.12 -3.63 10.93
CA SER A 305 7.07 -2.74 10.42
C SER A 305 6.31 -2.09 11.56
N TRP A 306 5.81 -0.88 11.32
CA TRP A 306 5.04 -0.08 12.28
C TRP A 306 3.93 0.69 11.58
N LYS A 307 2.99 1.17 12.38
CA LYS A 307 1.88 2.01 11.94
C LYS A 307 1.74 3.19 12.86
N LEU A 308 1.68 4.38 12.32
CA LEU A 308 1.31 5.57 13.09
C LEU A 308 -0.14 5.45 13.57
N LYS A 309 -0.41 5.92 14.78
CA LYS A 309 -1.79 6.04 15.26
C LYS A 309 -2.54 7.10 14.47
N GLU A 310 -3.86 6.97 14.35
CA GLU A 310 -4.68 7.83 13.47
C GLU A 310 -4.49 9.32 13.67
N GLN A 311 -4.34 9.77 14.91
CA GLN A 311 -4.17 11.19 15.26
C GLN A 311 -2.72 11.59 15.47
N SER A 312 -1.77 10.70 15.13
CA SER A 312 -0.35 10.98 15.26
C SER A 312 0.08 12.09 14.31
N THR A 313 1.03 12.92 14.77
CA THR A 313 1.82 13.73 13.84
C THR A 313 2.56 12.82 12.86
N PRO A 314 2.76 13.27 11.60
CA PRO A 314 3.42 12.43 10.61
C PRO A 314 4.90 12.23 10.94
N GLN A 315 5.36 11.03 10.67
CA GLN A 315 6.78 10.70 10.67
C GLN A 315 7.52 11.56 9.64
N PHE A 316 8.66 12.07 10.05
CA PHE A 316 9.63 12.71 9.17
C PHE A 316 10.81 11.77 8.86
N LYS A 317 11.34 11.13 9.89
CA LYS A 317 12.43 10.14 9.75
C LYS A 317 12.36 9.11 10.86
N GLY A 318 13.05 8.00 10.68
CA GLY A 318 13.15 6.95 11.67
C GLY A 318 14.57 6.40 11.78
N LYS A 319 14.83 5.73 12.90
CA LYS A 319 16.06 5.01 13.19
C LYS A 319 15.75 3.74 13.99
N ILE A 320 16.44 2.66 13.68
CA ILE A 320 16.36 1.41 14.45
C ILE A 320 17.77 1.08 14.92
N GLU A 321 17.91 0.93 16.24
CA GLU A 321 19.17 0.53 16.89
C GLU A 321 18.96 -0.86 17.51
N ILE A 322 19.89 -1.77 17.28
CA ILE A 322 19.77 -3.16 17.71
C ILE A 322 20.84 -3.45 18.76
N TYR A 323 20.45 -4.07 19.86
CA TYR A 323 21.28 -4.37 21.03
C TYR A 323 21.23 -5.85 21.39
N ASN A 324 22.26 -6.34 22.07
CA ASN A 324 22.33 -7.69 22.61
C ASN A 324 21.77 -7.83 24.04
N ASN A 325 21.19 -6.77 24.60
CA ASN A 325 20.66 -6.76 25.95
C ASN A 325 19.38 -5.92 26.04
N GLU A 326 18.47 -6.33 26.92
CA GLU A 326 17.14 -5.71 27.12
C GLU A 326 17.22 -4.27 27.66
N LYS A 327 18.28 -3.93 28.40
CA LYS A 327 18.49 -2.58 28.93
C LYS A 327 18.94 -1.58 27.85
N LEU A 328 19.26 -2.05 26.65
CA LEU A 328 19.75 -1.27 25.51
C LEU A 328 21.01 -0.45 25.88
N MET A 329 21.90 -1.05 26.66
CA MET A 329 23.12 -0.42 27.13
C MET A 329 24.31 -0.78 26.23
N GLY A 330 25.25 0.16 26.12
CA GLY A 330 26.45 0.01 25.29
C GLY A 330 26.24 0.46 23.85
N GLN A 331 27.18 0.11 22.99
CA GLN A 331 27.05 0.39 21.57
C GLN A 331 26.04 -0.57 20.92
N PRO A 332 25.17 -0.07 20.02
CA PRO A 332 24.31 -0.95 19.27
C PRO A 332 25.11 -1.90 18.36
N LEU A 333 24.63 -3.13 18.23
CA LEU A 333 25.18 -4.11 17.28
C LEU A 333 25.05 -3.63 15.84
N LYS A 334 23.94 -2.96 15.56
CA LYS A 334 23.60 -2.43 14.24
C LYS A 334 22.72 -1.20 14.39
N VAL A 335 22.92 -0.26 13.50
CA VAL A 335 22.05 0.91 13.31
C VAL A 335 21.49 0.89 11.89
N ILE A 336 20.21 1.07 11.76
CA ILE A 336 19.50 1.35 10.51
C ILE A 336 18.95 2.76 10.67
N ASP A 337 19.53 3.69 9.96
CA ASP A 337 19.17 5.11 9.96
C ASP A 337 18.56 5.52 8.61
N ASN A 338 18.31 6.81 8.45
CA ASN A 338 17.77 7.39 7.22
C ASN A 338 16.46 6.76 6.73
N ILE A 339 15.66 6.21 7.67
CA ILE A 339 14.32 5.74 7.36
C ILE A 339 13.47 6.94 6.98
N LYS A 340 12.96 6.94 5.76
CA LYS A 340 12.23 8.06 5.16
C LYS A 340 10.84 8.26 5.76
N SER A 341 10.27 9.43 5.57
CA SER A 341 8.94 9.80 6.08
C SER A 341 7.79 8.94 5.54
N TYR A 342 7.96 8.33 4.38
CA TYR A 342 6.97 7.45 3.75
C TYR A 342 7.22 5.96 3.98
N GLN A 343 8.31 5.59 4.64
CA GLN A 343 8.64 4.20 4.95
C GLN A 343 8.03 3.81 6.30
N THR A 344 7.25 2.78 6.32
CA THR A 344 6.66 2.17 7.52
C THR A 344 7.13 0.75 7.76
N GLU A 345 8.09 0.32 6.97
CA GLU A 345 8.73 -0.98 7.10
C GLU A 345 10.18 -0.92 6.66
N VAL A 346 10.98 -1.81 7.23
CA VAL A 346 12.39 -2.02 6.91
C VAL A 346 12.67 -3.51 6.83
N SER A 347 13.46 -3.90 5.85
CA SER A 347 13.93 -5.27 5.67
C SER A 347 15.44 -5.24 5.41
N GLN A 348 16.24 -5.81 6.33
CA GLN A 348 17.69 -5.71 6.30
C GLN A 348 18.36 -7.04 6.59
N THR A 349 19.27 -7.46 5.71
CA THR A 349 20.12 -8.64 5.96
C THR A 349 21.21 -8.31 6.98
N MET A 350 21.33 -9.15 8.01
CA MET A 350 22.33 -9.00 9.07
C MET A 350 22.53 -10.28 9.86
N GLN A 351 23.54 -10.33 10.70
CA GLN A 351 23.75 -11.37 11.70
C GLN A 351 23.29 -10.84 13.06
N LEU A 352 22.47 -11.60 13.77
CA LEU A 352 22.02 -11.27 15.12
C LEU A 352 22.28 -12.43 16.09
N PRO A 353 22.57 -12.14 17.37
CA PRO A 353 22.63 -13.16 18.40
C PRO A 353 21.24 -13.75 18.65
N GLN A 354 21.18 -14.88 19.36
CA GLN A 354 19.93 -15.56 19.69
C GLN A 354 18.95 -14.65 20.44
N THR A 355 19.45 -13.72 21.24
CA THR A 355 18.66 -12.72 21.94
C THR A 355 19.10 -11.35 21.46
N ALA A 356 18.20 -10.60 20.89
CA ALA A 356 18.41 -9.23 20.45
C ALA A 356 17.20 -8.35 20.75
N PHE A 357 17.44 -7.06 20.88
CA PHE A 357 16.41 -6.07 21.20
C PHE A 357 16.56 -4.89 20.25
N ALA A 358 15.45 -4.33 19.82
CA ALA A 358 15.41 -3.14 19.00
C ALA A 358 14.89 -1.95 19.80
N LYS A 359 15.53 -0.80 19.55
CA LYS A 359 15.00 0.52 19.87
C LYS A 359 14.60 1.20 18.58
N ILE A 360 13.32 1.45 18.40
CA ILE A 360 12.78 2.14 17.23
C ILE A 360 12.49 3.57 17.65
N THR A 361 13.19 4.52 17.03
CA THR A 361 13.00 5.96 17.24
C THR A 361 12.38 6.55 16.00
N LEU A 362 11.18 7.12 16.12
CA LEU A 362 10.57 7.94 15.08
C LEU A 362 10.69 9.41 15.46
N THR A 363 10.95 10.24 14.47
CA THR A 363 10.99 11.71 14.58
C THR A 363 9.87 12.25 13.71
N ASP A 364 9.07 13.20 14.21
CA ASP A 364 8.00 13.83 13.46
C ASP A 364 8.49 15.03 12.61
N ILE A 365 7.57 15.59 11.82
CA ILE A 365 7.86 16.75 10.95
C ILE A 365 8.26 18.02 11.72
N PHE A 366 8.19 18.01 13.04
CA PHE A 366 8.58 19.12 13.94
C PHE A 366 9.82 18.79 14.78
N ASP A 367 10.55 17.70 14.45
CA ASP A 367 11.76 17.17 15.11
C ASP A 367 11.55 16.65 16.53
N ARG A 368 10.33 16.30 16.92
CA ARG A 368 10.07 15.63 18.20
C ARG A 368 10.19 14.12 17.99
N THR A 369 10.67 13.42 18.99
CA THR A 369 10.97 11.99 18.92
C THR A 369 10.13 11.18 19.87
N VAL A 370 9.79 9.96 19.47
CA VAL A 370 9.22 8.92 20.30
C VAL A 370 9.98 7.63 20.09
N GLU A 371 10.28 6.94 21.18
CA GLU A 371 11.02 5.68 21.18
C GLU A 371 10.14 4.52 21.65
N LYS A 372 10.25 3.39 20.96
CA LYS A 372 9.70 2.11 21.44
C LYS A 372 10.77 1.05 21.47
N LYS A 373 10.72 0.21 22.52
CA LYS A 373 11.66 -0.88 22.74
C LYS A 373 10.91 -2.20 22.58
N VAL A 374 11.55 -3.17 21.95
CA VAL A 374 10.95 -4.48 21.70
C VAL A 374 12.02 -5.54 21.55
N GLY A 375 11.75 -6.75 22.05
CA GLY A 375 12.58 -7.93 21.78
C GLY A 375 12.45 -8.33 20.31
N ILE A 376 13.56 -8.69 19.68
CA ILE A 376 13.56 -9.24 18.34
C ILE A 376 13.30 -10.73 18.44
N THR A 377 12.18 -11.17 17.87
CA THR A 377 11.91 -12.59 17.73
C THR A 377 12.84 -13.15 16.67
N ASN A 378 13.81 -13.96 17.10
CA ASN A 378 14.69 -14.65 16.17
C ASN A 378 13.89 -15.79 15.52
N GLY A 379 13.67 -15.76 14.19
CA GLY A 379 12.93 -16.76 13.45
C GLY A 379 13.59 -18.14 13.46
N ASN A 380 14.88 -18.22 13.82
CA ASN A 380 15.49 -19.48 14.26
C ASN A 380 15.00 -19.92 15.66
N SER A 381 14.27 -19.08 16.40
CA SER A 381 13.51 -19.43 17.62
C SER A 381 12.04 -19.79 17.35
N ASP A 382 11.62 -19.88 16.09
CA ASP A 382 10.33 -20.49 15.71
C ASP A 382 10.28 -22.00 16.01
N ILE A 383 11.34 -22.53 16.55
CA ILE A 383 11.30 -23.83 17.19
C ILE A 383 10.66 -23.63 18.58
N LEU A 384 9.41 -24.02 18.68
CA LEU A 384 8.75 -24.20 19.94
C LEU A 384 9.39 -25.43 20.59
N VAL A 385 10.41 -25.20 21.42
CA VAL A 385 11.16 -26.27 22.06
C VAL A 385 10.24 -27.00 23.04
N GLY A 386 10.14 -28.34 22.88
CA GLY A 386 9.32 -29.18 23.72
C GLY A 386 8.93 -30.49 23.06
N ASN A 387 8.34 -31.39 23.85
CA ASN A 387 7.89 -32.70 23.39
C ASN A 387 6.36 -32.83 23.33
N GLN A 388 5.63 -31.91 23.97
CA GLN A 388 4.18 -31.99 24.04
C GLN A 388 3.53 -30.64 23.71
N PHE A 389 2.64 -30.67 22.73
CA PHE A 389 1.92 -29.50 22.23
C PHE A 389 0.44 -29.83 22.07
N ALA A 390 -0.42 -28.85 22.34
CA ALA A 390 -1.84 -28.97 22.12
C ALA A 390 -2.38 -27.78 21.33
N TRP A 391 -3.12 -28.05 20.27
CA TRP A 391 -3.92 -27.06 19.56
C TRP A 391 -5.37 -27.16 20.00
N SER A 392 -5.97 -26.06 20.39
CA SER A 392 -7.41 -25.95 20.65
C SER A 392 -8.04 -25.04 19.61
N LEU A 393 -9.01 -25.56 18.88
CA LEU A 393 -9.81 -24.83 17.92
C LEU A 393 -11.20 -24.61 18.52
N LYS A 394 -11.59 -23.35 18.67
CA LYS A 394 -12.88 -22.95 19.22
C LYS A 394 -13.71 -22.22 18.18
N GLY A 395 -14.98 -22.55 18.10
CA GLY A 395 -15.95 -21.92 17.22
C GLY A 395 -16.92 -21.00 17.98
N TYR A 396 -18.13 -20.90 17.45
CA TYR A 396 -19.19 -20.06 18.02
C TYR A 396 -19.39 -20.26 19.52
N SER A 397 -19.47 -19.14 20.27
CA SER A 397 -19.55 -19.11 21.73
C SER A 397 -18.35 -19.76 22.45
N ASP A 398 -17.17 -19.67 21.85
CA ASP A 398 -15.92 -20.26 22.37
C ASP A 398 -16.00 -21.79 22.64
N ARG A 399 -16.96 -22.48 22.05
CA ARG A 399 -17.07 -23.92 22.16
C ARG A 399 -15.92 -24.59 21.41
N GLU A 400 -15.24 -25.54 22.06
CA GLU A 400 -14.22 -26.35 21.41
C GLU A 400 -14.84 -27.19 20.29
N ILE A 401 -14.24 -27.12 19.11
CA ILE A 401 -14.67 -27.86 17.90
C ILE A 401 -13.68 -28.95 17.53
N ALA A 402 -12.42 -28.74 17.87
CA ALA A 402 -11.39 -29.74 17.73
C ALA A 402 -10.26 -29.50 18.74
N LYS A 403 -9.66 -30.59 19.17
CA LYS A 403 -8.42 -30.62 19.92
C LYS A 403 -7.40 -31.51 19.22
N VAL A 404 -6.17 -31.06 19.16
CA VAL A 404 -5.07 -31.81 18.53
C VAL A 404 -3.91 -31.83 19.52
N ASP A 405 -3.56 -33.01 20.00
CA ASP A 405 -2.47 -33.22 20.94
C ASP A 405 -1.29 -33.92 20.23
N TYR A 406 -0.13 -33.29 20.20
CA TYR A 406 1.09 -33.85 19.66
C TYR A 406 2.05 -34.27 20.77
N ASN A 407 2.48 -35.51 20.73
CA ASN A 407 3.53 -36.07 21.58
C ASN A 407 4.70 -36.55 20.73
N LYS A 408 5.80 -35.80 20.76
CA LYS A 408 7.00 -36.07 19.97
C LYS A 408 7.68 -37.40 20.40
N ALA A 409 7.71 -37.67 21.69
CA ALA A 409 8.36 -38.89 22.21
C ALA A 409 7.63 -40.17 21.76
N ALA A 410 6.31 -40.07 21.60
CA ALA A 410 5.49 -41.18 21.09
C ALA A 410 5.35 -41.15 19.55
N GLU A 411 5.84 -40.08 18.87
CA GLU A 411 5.60 -39.81 17.44
C GLU A 411 4.11 -39.84 17.08
N GLU A 412 3.23 -39.35 17.97
CA GLU A 412 1.78 -39.42 17.83
C GLU A 412 1.14 -38.03 17.80
N LEU A 413 0.22 -37.83 16.87
CA LEU A 413 -0.71 -36.73 16.83
C LEU A 413 -2.13 -37.27 17.06
N LYS A 414 -2.71 -36.95 18.22
CA LYS A 414 -4.09 -37.35 18.56
C LYS A 414 -5.03 -36.21 18.18
N ILE A 415 -5.97 -36.48 17.31
CA ILE A 415 -6.95 -35.54 16.80
C ILE A 415 -8.31 -35.93 17.35
N LYS A 416 -8.97 -35.06 18.08
CA LYS A 416 -10.33 -35.22 18.57
C LYS A 416 -11.21 -34.14 17.97
N LEU A 417 -12.23 -34.53 17.25
CA LEU A 417 -13.28 -33.65 16.74
C LEU A 417 -14.50 -33.78 17.65
N GLU A 418 -15.13 -32.65 17.98
CA GLU A 418 -16.30 -32.64 18.85
C GLU A 418 -17.60 -32.76 18.05
N ALA A 419 -18.56 -33.49 18.60
CA ALA A 419 -19.89 -33.64 18.01
C ALA A 419 -20.71 -32.35 18.08
N GLY A 420 -21.62 -32.19 17.14
CA GLY A 420 -22.58 -31.09 17.12
C GLY A 420 -21.89 -29.73 17.08
N VAL A 421 -20.81 -29.60 16.30
CA VAL A 421 -20.09 -28.34 16.10
C VAL A 421 -21.09 -27.23 15.83
N PRO A 422 -21.03 -26.10 16.58
CA PRO A 422 -21.94 -25.00 16.39
C PRO A 422 -21.92 -24.53 14.93
N HIS A 423 -23.11 -24.42 14.37
CA HIS A 423 -23.29 -24.19 12.94
C HIS A 423 -23.07 -22.73 12.55
N SER A 424 -22.54 -22.53 11.36
CA SER A 424 -23.00 -21.44 10.51
C SER A 424 -24.37 -21.81 9.91
N TYR A 425 -25.16 -20.85 9.50
CA TYR A 425 -26.38 -21.12 8.74
C TYR A 425 -26.13 -21.83 7.40
N PHE A 426 -24.88 -21.94 7.02
CA PHE A 426 -24.37 -22.56 5.80
C PHE A 426 -23.35 -23.64 6.17
N ASN A 427 -23.30 -24.71 5.41
CA ASN A 427 -22.28 -25.76 5.51
C ASN A 427 -20.90 -25.19 5.11
N SER A 428 -20.32 -24.38 5.97
CA SER A 428 -19.00 -23.80 5.74
C SER A 428 -17.93 -24.57 6.51
N THR A 429 -16.76 -24.67 5.92
CA THR A 429 -15.57 -25.21 6.59
C THR A 429 -15.09 -24.21 7.64
N TYR A 430 -15.17 -24.58 8.92
CA TYR A 430 -14.65 -23.78 10.03
C TYR A 430 -13.14 -23.88 10.17
N ALA A 431 -12.61 -25.07 9.94
CA ALA A 431 -11.20 -25.35 10.10
C ALA A 431 -10.79 -26.56 9.27
N SER A 432 -9.48 -26.73 9.10
CA SER A 432 -8.92 -27.96 8.56
C SER A 432 -7.63 -28.34 9.26
N ILE A 433 -7.37 -29.63 9.33
CA ILE A 433 -6.14 -30.19 9.88
C ILE A 433 -5.53 -31.06 8.80
N LYS A 434 -4.27 -30.78 8.43
CA LYS A 434 -3.53 -31.51 7.42
C LYS A 434 -2.16 -31.93 7.98
N VAL A 435 -1.78 -33.17 7.73
CA VAL A 435 -0.45 -33.70 8.07
C VAL A 435 0.18 -34.23 6.80
N GLN A 436 1.43 -33.85 6.56
CA GLN A 436 2.22 -34.32 5.42
C GLN A 436 3.58 -34.81 5.93
N ASN A 437 4.11 -35.85 5.28
CA ASN A 437 5.49 -36.24 5.55
C ASN A 437 6.50 -35.31 4.85
N SER A 438 7.78 -35.57 5.09
CA SER A 438 8.89 -34.79 4.50
C SER A 438 8.93 -34.82 2.96
N SER A 439 8.33 -35.86 2.31
CA SER A 439 8.19 -35.94 0.86
C SER A 439 6.92 -35.24 0.34
N GLY A 440 6.12 -34.65 1.22
CA GLY A 440 4.86 -33.97 0.88
C GLY A 440 3.66 -34.92 0.74
N SER A 441 3.81 -36.22 0.97
CA SER A 441 2.67 -37.15 0.96
C SER A 441 1.72 -36.88 2.12
N VAL A 442 0.42 -36.84 1.86
CA VAL A 442 -0.60 -36.54 2.86
C VAL A 442 -0.83 -37.74 3.76
N LEU A 443 -0.53 -37.62 5.03
CA LEU A 443 -0.78 -38.64 6.06
C LEU A 443 -2.19 -38.51 6.65
N TYR A 444 -2.69 -37.28 6.75
CA TYR A 444 -4.03 -36.98 7.24
C TYR A 444 -4.52 -35.66 6.62
N ASN A 445 -5.81 -35.58 6.32
CA ASN A 445 -6.45 -34.34 5.88
C ASN A 445 -7.93 -34.39 6.25
N LYS A 446 -8.39 -33.47 7.08
CA LYS A 446 -9.77 -33.38 7.52
C LYS A 446 -10.24 -31.94 7.54
N GLU A 447 -11.39 -31.69 6.95
CA GLU A 447 -12.14 -30.45 7.09
C GLU A 447 -13.14 -30.56 8.22
N ILE A 448 -13.26 -29.52 9.03
CA ILE A 448 -14.22 -29.40 10.13
C ILE A 448 -15.33 -28.47 9.67
N VAL A 449 -16.49 -29.05 9.41
CA VAL A 449 -17.64 -28.33 8.85
C VAL A 449 -18.58 -27.90 9.96
N GLY A 450 -19.03 -26.64 9.91
CA GLY A 450 -19.97 -26.07 10.87
C GLY A 450 -21.40 -26.56 10.62
N ASN A 451 -21.67 -27.83 10.83
CA ASN A 451 -23.02 -28.38 10.80
C ASN A 451 -23.33 -29.20 12.06
N ARG A 452 -24.62 -29.30 12.39
CA ARG A 452 -25.08 -30.04 13.58
C ARG A 452 -24.98 -31.58 13.45
N GLN A 453 -24.60 -32.08 12.30
CA GLN A 453 -24.55 -33.53 12.01
C GLN A 453 -23.15 -34.12 12.16
N GLN A 454 -22.14 -33.28 12.48
CA GLN A 454 -20.80 -33.83 12.72
C GLN A 454 -20.81 -34.72 13.97
N ASN A 455 -20.32 -35.94 13.81
CA ASN A 455 -20.13 -36.87 14.93
C ASN A 455 -18.77 -36.61 15.61
N THR A 456 -18.66 -37.01 16.87
CA THR A 456 -17.38 -37.08 17.56
C THR A 456 -16.49 -38.09 16.84
N GLU A 457 -15.27 -37.69 16.53
CA GLU A 457 -14.27 -38.49 15.85
C GLU A 457 -12.95 -38.37 16.63
N SER A 458 -12.26 -39.49 16.84
CA SER A 458 -10.92 -39.48 17.41
C SER A 458 -10.00 -40.31 16.53
N GLN A 459 -8.87 -39.77 16.15
CA GLN A 459 -7.88 -40.43 15.32
C GLN A 459 -6.46 -40.17 15.83
N THR A 460 -5.60 -41.17 15.75
CA THR A 460 -4.17 -41.05 15.99
C THR A 460 -3.43 -41.14 14.65
N VAL A 461 -2.56 -40.19 14.40
CA VAL A 461 -1.71 -40.14 13.20
C VAL A 461 -0.25 -40.21 13.65
N SER A 462 0.53 -41.11 13.04
CA SER A 462 1.98 -41.13 13.28
C SER A 462 2.63 -39.93 12.62
N VAL A 463 3.40 -39.14 13.41
CA VAL A 463 4.06 -37.92 12.97
C VAL A 463 5.50 -37.89 13.46
N LYS A 464 6.45 -37.95 12.53
CA LYS A 464 7.88 -38.08 12.79
C LYS A 464 8.64 -36.77 12.58
N VAL A 465 9.86 -36.73 13.06
CA VAL A 465 10.78 -35.63 12.74
C VAL A 465 10.92 -35.51 11.21
N GLY A 466 10.72 -34.32 10.67
CA GLY A 466 10.67 -34.04 9.24
C GLY A 466 9.26 -33.95 8.66
N ASP A 467 8.22 -34.34 9.40
CA ASP A 467 6.83 -34.19 8.98
C ASP A 467 6.28 -32.78 9.27
N TYR A 468 5.17 -32.45 8.63
CA TYR A 468 4.55 -31.13 8.68
C TYR A 468 3.10 -31.24 9.17
N ILE A 469 2.70 -30.26 10.00
CA ILE A 469 1.34 -30.12 10.51
C ILE A 469 0.82 -28.77 10.06
N GLU A 470 -0.31 -28.72 9.37
CA GLU A 470 -1.00 -27.49 8.99
C GLU A 470 -2.38 -27.44 9.64
N LEU A 471 -2.68 -26.30 10.26
CA LEU A 471 -4.00 -25.99 10.78
C LEU A 471 -4.47 -24.70 10.10
N THR A 472 -5.69 -24.75 9.56
CA THR A 472 -6.34 -23.59 8.95
C THR A 472 -7.66 -23.36 9.64
N HIS A 473 -8.02 -22.10 9.86
CA HIS A 473 -9.32 -21.73 10.42
C HIS A 473 -9.81 -20.40 9.86
N ILE A 474 -11.09 -20.10 10.06
CA ILE A 474 -11.69 -18.81 9.70
C ILE A 474 -11.43 -17.85 10.85
N GLU A 475 -10.39 -17.03 10.73
CA GLU A 475 -9.95 -16.09 11.76
C GLU A 475 -11.01 -15.04 12.09
N GLY A 476 -11.16 -14.71 13.39
CA GLY A 476 -11.89 -13.56 13.88
C GLY A 476 -12.57 -13.78 15.23
N ASP A 477 -13.23 -12.73 15.73
CA ASP A 477 -14.02 -12.83 16.94
C ASP A 477 -15.18 -13.80 16.79
N ALA A 478 -15.52 -14.50 17.87
CA ALA A 478 -16.46 -15.61 17.93
C ALA A 478 -17.90 -15.23 17.50
N VAL A 479 -18.07 -14.97 16.23
CA VAL A 479 -19.37 -14.93 15.55
C VAL A 479 -19.61 -16.26 14.84
N LYS A 480 -20.83 -16.52 14.38
CA LYS A 480 -21.28 -17.83 13.88
C LYS A 480 -20.36 -18.51 12.86
N GLU A 481 -19.57 -17.75 12.13
CA GLU A 481 -18.75 -18.22 11.02
C GLU A 481 -17.24 -18.12 11.27
N LYS A 482 -16.82 -17.75 12.46
CA LYS A 482 -15.42 -17.52 12.79
C LYS A 482 -14.93 -18.43 13.91
N THR A 483 -13.65 -18.67 13.92
CA THR A 483 -12.98 -19.56 14.87
C THR A 483 -11.76 -18.91 15.47
N ARG A 484 -11.35 -19.40 16.64
CA ARG A 484 -10.06 -19.07 17.27
C ARG A 484 -9.23 -20.34 17.36
N ALA A 485 -7.95 -20.17 17.16
CA ALA A 485 -7.00 -21.27 17.25
C ALA A 485 -5.83 -20.86 18.13
N THR A 486 -5.55 -21.70 19.12
CA THR A 486 -4.46 -21.49 20.08
C THR A 486 -3.59 -22.75 20.13
N LEU A 487 -2.27 -22.54 20.07
CA LEU A 487 -1.28 -23.56 20.35
C LEU A 487 -0.74 -23.35 21.75
N THR A 488 -0.72 -24.42 22.55
CA THR A 488 -0.14 -24.46 23.89
C THR A 488 1.04 -25.43 23.92
N ASN A 489 2.19 -24.98 24.35
CA ASN A 489 3.27 -25.85 24.75
C ASN A 489 2.97 -26.37 26.17
N LEU A 490 2.70 -27.67 26.30
CA LEU A 490 2.25 -28.28 27.57
C LEU A 490 3.35 -28.40 28.63
N GLU A 491 4.62 -28.25 28.26
CA GLU A 491 5.75 -28.33 29.18
C GLU A 491 5.99 -27.01 29.92
N ASN A 492 5.66 -25.85 29.32
CA ASN A 492 5.91 -24.53 29.90
C ASN A 492 4.67 -23.63 29.94
N ASN A 493 3.51 -24.12 29.52
CA ASN A 493 2.23 -23.42 29.45
C ASN A 493 2.24 -22.12 28.62
N LYS A 494 3.21 -21.97 27.72
CA LYS A 494 3.21 -20.85 26.77
C LYS A 494 2.15 -21.07 25.70
N ASN A 495 1.35 -20.05 25.49
CA ASN A 495 0.28 -20.04 24.51
C ASN A 495 0.62 -19.12 23.34
N GLU A 496 0.30 -19.56 22.14
CA GLU A 496 0.35 -18.76 20.92
C GLU A 496 -1.01 -18.81 20.23
N THR A 497 -1.59 -17.64 19.95
CA THR A 497 -2.75 -17.54 19.07
C THR A 497 -2.24 -17.32 17.67
N PHE A 498 -2.70 -18.09 16.71
CA PHE A 498 -2.30 -17.94 15.32
C PHE A 498 -3.46 -17.46 14.45
N GLY A 499 -3.09 -16.75 13.37
CA GLY A 499 -4.03 -16.25 12.38
C GLY A 499 -4.59 -17.38 11.49
N LYS A 500 -5.13 -17.01 10.34
CA LYS A 500 -5.89 -17.90 9.45
C LYS A 500 -5.26 -19.28 9.18
N THR A 501 -3.95 -19.36 9.10
CA THR A 501 -3.23 -20.61 8.84
C THR A 501 -1.92 -20.65 9.61
N ALA A 502 -1.65 -21.76 10.29
CA ALA A 502 -0.36 -22.03 10.91
C ALA A 502 0.20 -23.36 10.39
N ARG A 503 1.50 -23.40 10.12
CA ARG A 503 2.23 -24.53 9.58
C ARG A 503 3.46 -24.80 10.42
N TYR A 504 3.68 -26.04 10.77
CA TYR A 504 4.77 -26.46 11.63
C TYR A 504 5.52 -27.62 11.00
N LEU A 505 6.85 -27.52 10.98
CA LEU A 505 7.76 -28.64 10.72
C LEU A 505 8.12 -29.27 12.07
N VAL A 506 7.98 -30.55 12.18
CA VAL A 506 8.44 -31.32 13.35
C VAL A 506 9.96 -31.47 13.31
N THR A 507 10.63 -30.96 14.35
CA THR A 507 12.09 -30.99 14.48
C THR A 507 12.52 -31.86 15.68
N LYS A 508 13.82 -32.12 15.80
CA LYS A 508 14.37 -32.81 16.98
C LYS A 508 14.14 -32.06 18.29
N GLU A 509 14.11 -30.73 18.22
CA GLU A 509 13.94 -29.83 19.38
C GLU A 509 12.45 -29.57 19.72
N GLY A 510 11.54 -29.71 18.73
CA GLY A 510 10.12 -29.41 18.89
C GLY A 510 9.43 -29.10 17.57
N LEU A 511 8.62 -28.03 17.53
CA LEU A 511 7.90 -27.59 16.33
C LEU A 511 8.50 -26.31 15.77
N LYS A 512 8.89 -26.31 14.51
CA LYS A 512 9.36 -25.12 13.78
C LYS A 512 8.21 -24.57 12.93
N LYS A 513 7.85 -23.31 13.12
CA LYS A 513 6.88 -22.63 12.26
C LYS A 513 7.46 -22.43 10.86
N VAL A 514 6.67 -22.70 9.83
CA VAL A 514 7.08 -22.60 8.43
C VAL A 514 6.01 -21.86 7.61
N GLU A 515 6.44 -21.14 6.57
CA GLU A 515 5.49 -20.39 5.72
C GLU A 515 4.72 -21.29 4.76
N LYS A 516 5.36 -22.36 4.27
CA LYS A 516 4.77 -23.30 3.30
C LYS A 516 4.97 -24.74 3.74
N MET A 517 3.96 -25.56 3.46
CA MET A 517 4.11 -27.01 3.45
C MET A 517 4.92 -27.43 2.22
N PRO A 518 5.66 -28.55 2.27
CA PRO A 518 6.25 -29.08 1.06
C PRO A 518 5.14 -29.35 0.05
N GLU A 519 5.33 -28.87 -1.16
CA GLU A 519 4.44 -29.30 -2.25
C GLU A 519 4.61 -30.79 -2.42
N THR A 520 3.50 -31.52 -2.57
CA THR A 520 3.55 -32.95 -2.93
C THR A 520 4.14 -33.02 -4.32
N THR A 521 5.46 -33.13 -4.40
CA THR A 521 6.17 -33.15 -5.68
C THR A 521 6.21 -34.57 -6.25
N ILE A 522 6.19 -35.58 -5.40
CA ILE A 522 6.25 -36.98 -5.82
C ILE A 522 4.93 -37.67 -5.51
N LEU A 523 4.30 -38.19 -6.53
CA LEU A 523 3.14 -39.07 -6.45
C LEU A 523 3.65 -40.48 -6.67
N ASP A 524 3.94 -41.18 -5.56
CA ASP A 524 4.41 -42.58 -5.64
C ASP A 524 3.31 -43.49 -6.18
N GLY A 525 3.67 -44.36 -7.14
CA GLY A 525 2.75 -45.30 -7.75
C GLY A 525 3.14 -45.68 -9.18
N GLN A 526 2.59 -46.76 -9.63
CA GLN A 526 2.85 -47.31 -10.97
C GLN A 526 1.72 -47.01 -11.96
N GLN A 527 0.53 -46.67 -11.45
CA GLN A 527 -0.66 -46.48 -12.27
C GLN A 527 -1.43 -45.24 -11.85
N PHE A 528 -1.68 -44.37 -12.80
CA PHE A 528 -2.42 -43.11 -12.60
C PHE A 528 -3.44 -42.91 -13.71
N ALA A 529 -4.57 -42.28 -13.35
CA ALA A 529 -5.59 -41.91 -14.32
C ALA A 529 -5.97 -40.45 -14.17
N TRP A 530 -5.99 -39.71 -15.27
CA TRP A 530 -6.58 -38.36 -15.35
C TRP A 530 -7.95 -38.47 -15.99
N SER A 531 -8.95 -37.87 -15.34
CA SER A 531 -10.30 -37.71 -15.87
C SER A 531 -10.56 -36.22 -16.09
N LEU A 532 -10.88 -35.85 -17.31
CA LEU A 532 -11.28 -34.50 -17.69
C LEU A 532 -12.78 -34.55 -17.97
N LYS A 533 -13.51 -33.69 -17.23
CA LYS A 533 -14.97 -33.57 -17.34
C LYS A 533 -15.34 -32.19 -17.79
N GLY A 534 -16.27 -32.05 -18.69
CA GLY A 534 -16.84 -30.80 -19.17
C GLY A 534 -18.26 -30.56 -18.67
N TYR A 535 -19.06 -29.89 -19.47
CA TYR A 535 -20.45 -29.54 -19.15
C TYR A 535 -21.27 -30.72 -18.63
N SER A 536 -22.01 -30.51 -17.56
CA SER A 536 -22.81 -31.51 -16.86
C SER A 536 -21.98 -32.70 -16.35
N ASP A 537 -20.73 -32.47 -15.96
CA ASP A 537 -19.78 -33.47 -15.47
C ASP A 537 -19.55 -34.65 -16.43
N ARG A 538 -19.87 -34.49 -17.71
CA ARG A 538 -19.63 -35.49 -18.73
C ARG A 538 -18.11 -35.63 -18.96
N GLU A 539 -17.61 -36.88 -18.96
CA GLU A 539 -16.22 -37.14 -19.30
C GLU A 539 -15.96 -36.75 -20.76
N ILE A 540 -14.92 -35.98 -20.98
CA ILE A 540 -14.48 -35.49 -22.29
C ILE A 540 -13.17 -36.11 -22.71
N ALA A 541 -12.34 -36.51 -21.75
CA ALA A 541 -11.14 -37.27 -21.97
C ALA A 541 -10.74 -38.07 -20.75
N LYS A 542 -10.11 -39.19 -20.97
CA LYS A 542 -9.46 -40.00 -19.95
C LYS A 542 -8.04 -40.30 -20.38
N VAL A 543 -7.10 -40.22 -19.47
CA VAL A 543 -5.70 -40.56 -19.72
C VAL A 543 -5.24 -41.52 -18.64
N ASP A 544 -4.86 -42.71 -19.04
CA ASP A 544 -4.35 -43.74 -18.16
C ASP A 544 -2.84 -43.93 -18.36
N TYR A 545 -2.08 -43.77 -17.30
CA TYR A 545 -0.64 -44.01 -17.27
C TYR A 545 -0.34 -45.35 -16.59
N ASN A 546 0.43 -46.18 -17.27
CA ASN A 546 0.97 -47.43 -16.74
C ASN A 546 2.51 -47.39 -16.87
N LYS A 547 3.18 -47.24 -15.75
CA LYS A 547 4.62 -47.17 -15.70
C LYS A 547 5.30 -48.49 -16.10
N THR A 548 4.75 -49.62 -15.68
CA THR A 548 5.32 -50.96 -16.00
C THR A 548 5.28 -51.23 -17.50
N ALA A 549 4.24 -50.76 -18.18
CA ALA A 549 4.10 -50.84 -19.63
C ALA A 549 4.82 -49.71 -20.38
N GLU A 550 5.33 -48.70 -19.68
CA GLU A 550 5.84 -47.46 -20.25
C GLU A 550 4.87 -46.81 -21.25
N GLU A 551 3.57 -46.83 -20.94
CA GLU A 551 2.51 -46.38 -21.82
C GLU A 551 1.60 -45.35 -21.17
N LEU A 552 1.18 -44.36 -21.98
CA LEU A 552 0.11 -43.41 -21.71
C LEU A 552 -1.01 -43.64 -22.72
N LYS A 553 -2.15 -44.16 -22.23
CA LYS A 553 -3.33 -44.40 -23.07
C LYS A 553 -4.29 -43.22 -22.97
N ILE A 554 -4.47 -42.48 -24.05
CA ILE A 554 -5.32 -41.31 -24.15
C ILE A 554 -6.60 -41.69 -24.87
N LYS A 555 -7.75 -41.47 -24.23
CA LYS A 555 -9.08 -41.67 -24.81
C LYS A 555 -9.82 -40.36 -24.82
N LEU A 556 -10.20 -39.89 -25.99
CA LEU A 556 -11.08 -38.74 -26.17
C LEU A 556 -12.49 -39.22 -26.48
N GLU A 557 -13.49 -38.60 -25.88
CA GLU A 557 -14.89 -38.94 -26.06
C GLU A 557 -15.50 -38.18 -27.25
N ALA A 558 -16.40 -38.85 -27.98
CA ALA A 558 -17.14 -38.26 -29.08
C ALA A 558 -18.23 -37.30 -28.56
N GLY A 559 -18.56 -36.32 -29.39
CA GLY A 559 -19.67 -35.40 -29.13
C GLY A 559 -19.53 -34.65 -27.82
N VAL A 560 -18.30 -34.16 -27.54
CA VAL A 560 -17.99 -33.36 -26.33
C VAL A 560 -19.06 -32.28 -26.17
N PRO A 561 -19.68 -32.14 -24.97
CA PRO A 561 -20.67 -31.12 -24.72
C PRO A 561 -20.13 -29.75 -25.06
N HIS A 562 -20.88 -29.01 -25.84
CA HIS A 562 -20.44 -27.76 -26.42
C HIS A 562 -20.57 -26.56 -25.48
N SER A 563 -19.66 -25.63 -25.58
CA SER A 563 -19.97 -24.21 -25.41
C SER A 563 -20.69 -23.72 -26.69
N TYR A 564 -21.42 -22.64 -26.60
CA TYR A 564 -22.00 -21.99 -27.79
C TYR A 564 -20.93 -21.48 -28.77
N PHE A 565 -19.68 -21.51 -28.37
CA PHE A 565 -18.50 -21.10 -29.12
C PHE A 565 -17.53 -22.27 -29.23
N ASN A 566 -16.83 -22.38 -30.36
CA ASN A 566 -15.74 -23.32 -30.57
C ASN A 566 -14.55 -22.95 -29.68
N SER A 567 -14.65 -23.22 -28.37
CA SER A 567 -13.60 -22.96 -27.41
C SER A 567 -12.86 -24.24 -27.03
N THR A 568 -11.57 -24.10 -26.78
CA THR A 568 -10.76 -25.19 -26.24
C THR A 568 -11.14 -25.43 -24.78
N TYR A 569 -11.73 -26.58 -24.44
CA TYR A 569 -11.99 -26.97 -23.06
C TYR A 569 -10.76 -27.40 -22.30
N ALA A 570 -9.88 -28.12 -22.98
CA ALA A 570 -8.69 -28.67 -22.38
C ALA A 570 -7.63 -28.98 -23.46
N SER A 571 -6.40 -29.19 -23.02
CA SER A 571 -5.36 -29.76 -23.86
C SER A 571 -4.53 -30.78 -23.10
N ILE A 572 -4.03 -31.75 -23.84
CA ILE A 572 -3.12 -32.79 -23.34
C ILE A 572 -1.86 -32.73 -24.19
N LYS A 573 -0.70 -32.56 -23.57
CA LYS A 573 0.59 -32.52 -24.24
C LYS A 573 1.55 -33.48 -23.58
N VAL A 574 2.23 -34.30 -24.36
CA VAL A 574 3.29 -35.20 -23.91
C VAL A 574 4.60 -34.82 -24.60
N GLN A 575 5.62 -34.60 -23.80
CA GLN A 575 6.96 -34.24 -24.26
C GLN A 575 8.00 -35.22 -23.76
N GLY A 576 8.91 -35.59 -24.61
CA GLY A 576 10.11 -36.31 -24.23
C GLY A 576 11.06 -35.46 -23.40
N SER A 577 11.95 -36.11 -22.66
CA SER A 577 12.98 -35.46 -21.83
C SER A 577 13.90 -34.51 -22.61
N SER A 578 14.04 -34.71 -23.92
CA SER A 578 14.76 -33.80 -24.85
C SER A 578 13.95 -32.59 -25.32
N GLY A 579 12.67 -32.47 -24.91
CA GLY A 579 11.75 -31.42 -25.34
C GLY A 579 10.97 -31.74 -26.63
N SER A 580 11.17 -32.90 -27.25
CA SER A 580 10.40 -33.34 -28.42
C SER A 580 8.94 -33.55 -28.06
N VAL A 581 8.01 -33.05 -28.85
CA VAL A 581 6.58 -33.24 -28.65
C VAL A 581 6.18 -34.62 -29.21
N MET A 582 5.72 -35.52 -28.36
CA MET A 582 5.26 -36.85 -28.72
C MET A 582 3.75 -36.89 -28.97
N TYR A 583 3.00 -36.07 -28.27
CA TYR A 583 1.56 -35.90 -28.43
C TYR A 583 1.16 -34.48 -28.07
N ASN A 584 0.23 -33.90 -28.81
CA ASN A 584 -0.37 -32.63 -28.47
C ASN A 584 -1.77 -32.54 -29.06
N LYS A 585 -2.76 -32.45 -28.21
CA LYS A 585 -4.17 -32.41 -28.63
C LYS A 585 -4.95 -31.38 -27.83
N GLU A 586 -5.66 -30.52 -28.54
CA GLU A 586 -6.68 -29.67 -27.99
C GLU A 586 -8.05 -30.34 -28.01
N ILE A 587 -8.79 -30.25 -26.92
CA ILE A 587 -10.13 -30.83 -26.77
C ILE A 587 -11.12 -29.68 -26.90
N MET A 588 -11.82 -29.65 -28.02
CA MET A 588 -12.74 -28.57 -28.39
C MET A 588 -14.14 -28.86 -27.87
N GLY A 589 -14.78 -27.82 -27.37
CA GLY A 589 -16.17 -27.85 -26.93
C GLY A 589 -17.17 -27.79 -28.10
N ASN A 590 -17.08 -28.71 -29.05
CA ASN A 590 -18.01 -28.80 -30.16
C ASN A 590 -18.55 -30.22 -30.35
N ARG A 591 -19.75 -30.33 -30.95
CA ARG A 591 -20.40 -31.65 -31.17
C ARG A 591 -19.76 -32.48 -32.27
N GLN A 592 -18.77 -31.99 -32.97
CA GLN A 592 -18.13 -32.67 -34.13
C GLN A 592 -16.87 -33.41 -33.74
N GLN A 593 -16.46 -33.35 -32.47
CA GLN A 593 -15.29 -34.13 -32.03
C GLN A 593 -15.59 -35.62 -32.12
N ASN A 594 -14.72 -36.32 -32.84
CA ASN A 594 -14.78 -37.79 -32.93
C ASN A 594 -14.12 -38.43 -31.71
N ALA A 595 -14.59 -39.66 -31.35
CA ALA A 595 -13.88 -40.48 -30.39
C ALA A 595 -12.51 -40.87 -30.95
N GLU A 596 -11.49 -40.78 -30.12
CA GLU A 596 -10.12 -41.14 -30.48
C GLU A 596 -9.48 -41.86 -29.32
N THR A 597 -8.72 -42.92 -29.61
CA THR A 597 -7.89 -43.60 -28.62
C THR A 597 -6.48 -43.71 -29.17
N GLN A 598 -5.50 -43.19 -28.42
CA GLN A 598 -4.10 -43.26 -28.79
C GLN A 598 -3.25 -43.75 -27.61
N THR A 599 -2.29 -44.59 -27.90
CA THR A 599 -1.25 -44.99 -26.95
C THR A 599 0.04 -44.27 -27.30
N VAL A 600 0.60 -43.58 -26.32
CA VAL A 600 1.85 -42.82 -26.44
C VAL A 600 2.90 -43.50 -25.56
N PRO A 601 4.03 -43.95 -26.09
CA PRO A 601 5.12 -44.45 -25.27
C PRO A 601 5.65 -43.31 -24.39
N ILE A 602 5.93 -43.60 -23.12
CA ILE A 602 6.39 -42.59 -22.16
C ILE A 602 7.40 -43.21 -21.20
N LYS A 603 8.54 -42.55 -21.01
CA LYS A 603 9.67 -43.03 -20.23
C LYS A 603 9.98 -42.14 -19.04
N VAL A 604 10.78 -42.62 -18.13
CA VAL A 604 11.34 -41.82 -17.03
C VAL A 604 12.08 -40.61 -17.60
N GLY A 605 11.73 -39.43 -17.10
CA GLY A 605 12.22 -38.14 -17.57
C GLY A 605 11.26 -37.36 -18.48
N ASP A 606 10.27 -38.02 -19.07
CA ASP A 606 9.28 -37.38 -19.95
C ASP A 606 8.23 -36.59 -19.16
N TYR A 607 7.49 -35.73 -19.86
CA TYR A 607 6.54 -34.79 -19.27
C TYR A 607 5.14 -34.99 -19.82
N ILE A 608 4.15 -34.87 -18.92
CA ILE A 608 2.72 -34.88 -19.25
C ILE A 608 2.13 -33.56 -18.77
N GLU A 609 1.57 -32.78 -19.65
CA GLU A 609 0.96 -31.51 -19.35
C GLU A 609 -0.54 -31.51 -19.64
N PHE A 610 -1.32 -31.07 -18.67
CA PHE A 610 -2.75 -30.84 -18.80
C PHE A 610 -3.05 -29.36 -18.63
N THR A 611 -3.88 -28.84 -19.52
CA THR A 611 -4.45 -27.48 -19.38
C THR A 611 -5.96 -27.59 -19.53
N HIS A 612 -6.73 -26.89 -18.69
CA HIS A 612 -8.17 -26.85 -18.83
C HIS A 612 -8.76 -25.51 -18.34
N ILE A 613 -9.99 -25.24 -18.69
CA ILE A 613 -10.72 -24.06 -18.23
C ILE A 613 -11.31 -24.40 -16.86
N GLU A 614 -10.63 -23.99 -15.81
CA GLU A 614 -11.01 -24.31 -14.43
C GLU A 614 -12.34 -23.66 -14.02
N GLY A 615 -13.19 -24.41 -13.31
CA GLY A 615 -14.38 -23.90 -12.63
C GLY A 615 -15.51 -24.91 -12.51
N GLU A 616 -16.58 -24.50 -11.81
CA GLU A 616 -17.77 -25.30 -11.72
C GLU A 616 -18.42 -25.50 -13.09
N ALA A 617 -19.09 -26.65 -13.28
CA ALA A 617 -19.61 -27.14 -14.54
C ALA A 617 -20.63 -26.19 -15.22
N ALA A 618 -20.15 -25.05 -15.66
CA ALA A 618 -20.83 -24.19 -16.61
C ALA A 618 -20.46 -24.62 -18.04
N LYS A 619 -21.22 -24.13 -19.03
CA LYS A 619 -21.07 -24.53 -20.44
C LYS A 619 -19.66 -24.44 -21.01
N GLU A 620 -18.81 -23.57 -20.43
CA GLU A 620 -17.46 -23.24 -20.92
C GLU A 620 -16.35 -23.66 -19.98
N LYS A 621 -16.66 -24.43 -18.93
CA LYS A 621 -15.70 -24.83 -17.90
C LYS A 621 -15.54 -26.33 -17.83
N SER A 622 -14.38 -26.77 -17.34
CA SER A 622 -14.03 -28.16 -17.18
C SER A 622 -13.40 -28.43 -15.81
N ARG A 623 -13.42 -29.68 -15.41
CA ARG A 623 -12.72 -30.18 -14.22
C ARG A 623 -11.74 -31.25 -14.64
N ALA A 624 -10.58 -31.25 -14.00
CA ALA A 624 -9.57 -32.27 -14.19
C ALA A 624 -9.17 -32.87 -12.85
N THR A 625 -9.18 -34.21 -12.78
CA THR A 625 -8.83 -34.95 -11.57
C THR A 625 -7.78 -35.99 -11.92
N LEU A 626 -6.71 -36.05 -11.15
CA LEU A 626 -5.75 -37.15 -11.16
C LEU A 626 -6.12 -38.15 -10.06
N THR A 627 -6.17 -39.43 -10.38
CA THR A 627 -6.38 -40.51 -9.44
C THR A 627 -5.17 -41.46 -9.48
N ASN A 628 -4.57 -41.74 -8.35
CA ASN A 628 -3.64 -42.83 -8.20
C ASN A 628 -4.46 -44.13 -8.07
N LEU A 629 -4.32 -45.03 -9.03
CA LEU A 629 -5.16 -46.22 -9.13
C LEU A 629 -4.79 -47.30 -8.10
N GLU A 630 -3.61 -47.22 -7.49
CA GLU A 630 -3.17 -48.21 -6.49
C GLU A 630 -3.73 -47.91 -5.10
N ASN A 631 -3.98 -46.65 -4.77
CA ASN A 631 -4.44 -46.25 -3.44
C ASN A 631 -5.73 -45.42 -3.45
N GLY A 632 -6.31 -45.17 -4.61
CA GLY A 632 -7.56 -44.44 -4.79
C GLY A 632 -7.48 -42.94 -4.47
N LYS A 633 -6.30 -42.40 -4.13
CA LYS A 633 -6.14 -40.99 -3.84
C LYS A 633 -6.39 -40.14 -5.07
N GLN A 634 -7.16 -39.07 -4.88
CA GLN A 634 -7.50 -38.12 -5.92
C GLN A 634 -6.93 -36.75 -5.66
N GLU A 635 -6.56 -36.07 -6.74
CA GLU A 635 -6.10 -34.70 -6.74
C GLU A 635 -6.82 -33.89 -7.82
N TYR A 636 -7.36 -32.74 -7.47
CA TYR A 636 -7.87 -31.79 -8.46
C TYR A 636 -6.71 -31.03 -9.10
N ILE A 637 -6.75 -30.97 -10.42
CA ILE A 637 -5.78 -30.23 -11.22
C ILE A 637 -6.32 -28.82 -11.42
N GLY A 638 -5.54 -27.79 -11.06
CA GLY A 638 -5.85 -26.40 -11.39
C GLY A 638 -5.70 -26.14 -12.90
N LYS A 639 -5.89 -24.89 -13.32
CA LYS A 639 -5.93 -24.47 -14.73
C LYS A 639 -4.87 -25.07 -15.64
N LYS A 640 -3.67 -25.28 -15.12
CA LYS A 640 -2.56 -25.93 -15.82
C LYS A 640 -1.72 -26.75 -14.83
N ARG A 641 -1.30 -27.95 -15.23
CA ARG A 641 -0.41 -28.79 -14.44
C ARG A 641 0.51 -29.63 -15.33
N THR A 642 1.78 -29.68 -14.97
CA THR A 642 2.79 -30.52 -15.63
C THR A 642 3.29 -31.56 -14.66
N TYR A 643 3.42 -32.81 -15.12
CA TYR A 643 3.98 -33.92 -14.40
C TYR A 643 5.21 -34.47 -15.13
N GLN A 644 6.27 -34.78 -14.39
CA GLN A 644 7.42 -35.49 -14.91
C GLN A 644 7.37 -36.95 -14.43
N VAL A 645 7.58 -37.86 -15.33
CA VAL A 645 7.67 -39.32 -15.03
C VAL A 645 8.99 -39.60 -14.33
N THR A 646 8.94 -40.36 -13.22
CA THR A 646 10.12 -40.71 -12.42
C THR A 646 10.20 -42.22 -12.21
N SER A 647 11.29 -42.67 -11.63
CA SER A 647 11.47 -44.11 -11.26
C SER A 647 10.49 -44.58 -10.18
N THR A 648 9.87 -43.70 -9.40
CA THR A 648 8.93 -44.08 -8.32
C THR A 648 7.48 -43.65 -8.59
N GLY A 649 7.22 -42.83 -9.59
CA GLY A 649 5.89 -42.31 -9.90
C GLY A 649 5.92 -41.06 -10.73
N LEU A 650 5.19 -40.01 -10.32
CA LEU A 650 5.10 -38.73 -11.00
C LEU A 650 5.61 -37.59 -10.09
N ILE A 651 6.38 -36.67 -10.63
CA ILE A 651 6.72 -35.41 -9.95
C ILE A 651 5.90 -34.30 -10.58
N ARG A 652 5.24 -33.50 -9.76
CA ARG A 652 4.59 -32.26 -10.15
C ARG A 652 5.65 -31.18 -10.42
N LYS A 653 5.53 -30.46 -11.56
CA LYS A 653 6.41 -29.35 -11.98
C LYS A 653 5.65 -28.04 -12.07
#